data_d158ea81d98956aeb90b9b4ec0b031a9
#
_entry.id   d158ea81d98956aeb90b9b4ec0b031a9
#
_cell.length_a   1.000
_cell.length_b   1.000
_cell.length_c   1.000
_cell.angle_alpha   90.00
_cell.angle_beta   90.00
_cell.angle_gamma   90.00
#
_symmetry.space_group_name_H-M   'P 1'
#
loop_
_entity.id
_entity.type
_entity.pdbx_description
1 polymer ?
#
loop_
_entity_poly.entity_id
_entity_poly.type
_entity_poly.pdbx_seq_one_letter_code
_entity_poly.pdbx_strand_id
1 'polypeptide(L)'
;MKKALVLLLPLTLLVSTLSCAEKNNTSEKTETETTNSTASATESDTKADVVFDGPKYQTYATMTPEEIVASLTFEQKASQMVQPAVYNITEEDMKANDYGSILSTMGCIDSDSWCEIVDGFQQAAIESEAGIPYIYGQDDVHGVNYCKGAVYFPHKIGQGAANDEELAYQVGLITADEAKLCHMMWNFSPCVAQSVDPRWGRTYESYGSDLETITKLSTAYTKGLIDGGLVACTKHFFADGNVVYGTGEPGDTYMRIDRGDAQLNEDEIKELLKVYQAQINAGVQTIMISHSSLNGVKMHENKEYIMKLKDEMGFEGFIVSDWGSIQHIEGSSYNEQVIKSINAGIDMLMETDRYDEAKQIIVDAVKSGDITEERVNDAVTRIIKVKKDIGLFDDPMLEKLKTEQKETGSLDYRKVAEKLVEESLVLIKNENSVLPFKKGTKVYITGPASDNCQAQCGGWTLDWNGSNKKDIPGVTTIKEAFERYSEDYGIEVITDKEEADKADVVLLCLGEQSYAEWNGDTEDLSLFGQLGLNGNSEARTEANELGKPIVTCIIAGRNVLINKRLYDNWDSVVMCYLPGSEGKGISDVLCGCSDFTGKLPAPWYNSLDQIRTDKCWLERGYGLTYGDGFKAQPEPETILDPPTEVEPDPAIVGTNYTAGLFKDGVYVNDYAGIKLNVPGNLIYFSSDLDEKEEYIAELTDEIEIAVEKATVTDAIFENAKESIGVFFINTKMVLPVLFPDKEEVTEEEALDYYRNYIEQLSEKYKFKVDYKDRETITVGGEKYLRDIAYYDGDSVDYEAFCMRKLDDDLICFLHYASGDATKTPEYYESLFD
;
A
#
# COMPACT_ATOMS: atom_id res chain seq x y z
N MET A 1 9.32 -11.93 -5.36
CA MET A 1 9.94 -12.87 -4.40
C MET A 1 9.83 -12.43 -2.92
N LYS A 2 9.06 -11.39 -2.57
CA LYS A 2 8.79 -10.99 -1.17
C LYS A 2 7.36 -11.30 -0.68
N LYS A 3 6.48 -11.86 -1.51
CA LYS A 3 5.06 -12.10 -1.18
C LYS A 3 4.73 -13.50 -0.67
N ALA A 4 5.64 -14.45 -0.75
CA ALA A 4 5.45 -15.82 -0.23
C ALA A 4 5.74 -15.92 1.29
N LEU A 5 5.75 -14.81 2.02
CA LEU A 5 6.35 -14.73 3.35
C LEU A 5 5.35 -14.90 4.51
N VAL A 6 4.05 -14.91 4.27
CA VAL A 6 3.10 -14.80 5.38
C VAL A 6 2.64 -16.13 5.95
N LEU A 7 2.63 -17.21 5.18
CA LEU A 7 2.05 -18.50 5.63
C LEU A 7 3.07 -19.59 6.04
N LEU A 8 4.35 -19.44 5.69
CA LEU A 8 5.44 -20.29 6.20
C LEU A 8 6.42 -19.50 7.08
N LEU A 9 5.95 -18.53 7.85
CA LEU A 9 6.79 -17.67 8.69
C LEU A 9 7.77 -18.42 9.61
N PRO A 10 7.50 -19.62 10.12
CA PRO A 10 8.53 -20.36 10.82
C PRO A 10 9.77 -20.70 9.98
N LEU A 11 9.63 -20.73 8.65
CA LEU A 11 10.69 -21.18 7.76
C LEU A 11 11.26 -20.13 6.81
N THR A 12 10.56 -19.03 6.56
CA THR A 12 10.95 -18.03 5.56
C THR A 12 11.73 -16.85 6.12
N LEU A 13 11.69 -16.60 7.41
CA LEU A 13 12.61 -15.64 8.07
C LEU A 13 14.09 -15.99 7.78
N LEU A 14 14.39 -17.28 7.62
CA LEU A 14 15.74 -17.75 7.27
C LEU A 14 16.16 -17.43 5.82
N VAL A 15 15.20 -17.37 4.88
CA VAL A 15 15.50 -17.23 3.44
C VAL A 15 15.63 -15.77 3.02
N SER A 16 14.86 -14.86 3.62
CA SER A 16 14.91 -13.43 3.28
C SER A 16 16.16 -12.73 3.81
N THR A 17 16.75 -13.26 4.90
CA THR A 17 17.95 -12.70 5.53
C THR A 17 19.26 -13.18 4.90
N LEU A 18 19.24 -14.34 4.21
CA LEU A 18 20.42 -14.89 3.52
C LEU A 18 20.72 -14.23 2.16
N SER A 19 19.79 -13.45 1.61
CA SER A 19 19.98 -12.76 0.33
C SER A 19 20.76 -11.44 0.43
N CYS A 20 20.99 -10.89 1.63
CA CYS A 20 21.72 -9.63 1.85
C CYS A 20 23.18 -9.80 2.33
N ALA A 21 23.64 -11.02 2.57
CA ALA A 21 24.96 -11.27 3.13
C ALA A 21 26.05 -11.65 2.11
N GLU A 22 26.19 -10.88 1.03
CA GLU A 22 27.43 -10.90 0.24
C GLU A 22 28.03 -9.49 0.16
N LYS A 23 29.04 -9.29 0.96
CA LYS A 23 30.18 -8.37 0.95
C LYS A 23 30.25 -7.42 2.14
N ASN A 24 31.04 -7.76 3.12
CA ASN A 24 32.30 -7.08 3.41
C ASN A 24 32.92 -7.61 4.71
N ASN A 25 33.98 -8.36 4.54
CA ASN A 25 34.88 -8.74 5.64
C ASN A 25 36.17 -7.89 5.46
N THR A 26 36.46 -7.05 6.45
CA THR A 26 37.84 -6.88 6.91
C THR A 26 37.85 -6.12 8.23
N SER A 27 38.39 -6.80 9.19
CA SER A 27 38.67 -6.40 10.59
C SER A 27 39.82 -5.39 10.71
N GLU A 28 39.79 -4.55 11.72
CA GLU A 28 40.89 -4.45 12.64
C GLU A 28 40.50 -3.71 13.93
N LYS A 29 40.80 -4.40 15.07
CA LYS A 29 40.71 -3.85 16.41
C LYS A 29 41.90 -2.94 16.67
N THR A 30 41.71 -1.81 17.35
CA THR A 30 42.75 -1.24 18.22
C THR A 30 42.10 -0.51 19.42
N GLU A 31 42.40 -1.01 20.59
CA GLU A 31 42.18 -0.32 21.88
C GLU A 31 43.13 0.86 22.01
N THR A 32 42.73 1.96 22.63
CA THR A 32 43.55 2.70 23.59
C THR A 32 42.79 3.81 24.32
N GLU A 33 42.76 3.61 25.63
CA GLU A 33 42.99 4.53 26.73
C GLU A 33 42.41 5.96 26.82
N THR A 34 41.68 6.08 27.91
CA THR A 34 41.23 7.28 28.64
C THR A 34 42.35 8.26 29.03
N THR A 35 42.13 9.55 28.84
CA THR A 35 42.68 10.58 29.70
C THR A 35 41.69 11.71 30.01
N ASN A 36 41.43 11.90 31.29
CA ASN A 36 40.73 13.05 31.87
C ASN A 36 41.45 14.36 31.63
N SER A 37 40.73 15.44 31.31
CA SER A 37 41.11 16.78 31.71
C SER A 37 39.93 17.68 31.99
N THR A 38 39.87 18.17 33.20
CA THR A 38 39.02 19.18 33.75
C THR A 38 39.31 20.57 33.20
N ALA A 39 38.28 21.34 32.83
CA ALA A 39 38.28 22.79 32.87
C ALA A 39 36.87 23.41 32.89
N SER A 40 36.54 23.93 34.03
CA SER A 40 36.09 25.30 34.33
C SER A 40 34.76 25.78 33.72
N ALA A 41 33.80 25.89 34.61
CA ALA A 41 32.51 26.57 34.44
C ALA A 41 32.67 28.08 34.24
N THR A 42 31.85 28.62 33.32
CA THR A 42 31.42 30.02 33.37
C THR A 42 29.88 30.08 33.39
N GLU A 43 29.38 30.78 34.38
CA GLU A 43 27.99 31.05 34.63
C GLU A 43 27.33 31.78 33.43
N SER A 44 26.14 31.36 33.03
CA SER A 44 25.20 32.20 32.27
C SER A 44 23.81 32.01 32.84
N ASP A 45 23.12 33.11 32.90
CA ASP A 45 21.83 33.43 33.50
C ASP A 45 20.77 32.30 33.35
N THR A 46 20.26 31.88 34.49
CA THR A 46 19.09 30.98 34.58
C THR A 46 17.80 31.78 34.35
N LYS A 47 17.17 31.57 33.20
CA LYS A 47 15.72 31.69 33.10
C LYS A 47 15.10 30.59 33.96
N ALA A 48 14.14 30.99 34.80
CA ALA A 48 13.42 30.02 35.63
C ALA A 48 12.70 29.01 34.74
N ASP A 49 13.10 27.74 34.84
CA ASP A 49 12.38 26.63 34.27
C ASP A 49 10.99 26.56 34.91
N VAL A 50 9.96 26.83 34.13
CA VAL A 50 8.59 26.45 34.49
C VAL A 50 8.48 24.95 34.32
N VAL A 51 8.66 24.21 35.42
CA VAL A 51 8.46 22.77 35.45
C VAL A 51 6.97 22.50 35.33
N PHE A 52 6.50 22.14 34.13
CA PHE A 52 5.18 21.56 33.94
C PHE A 52 5.20 20.11 34.43
N ASP A 53 4.24 19.77 35.29
CA ASP A 53 4.08 18.45 35.90
C ASP A 53 3.21 17.55 34.96
N GLY A 54 3.56 17.44 33.68
CA GLY A 54 2.80 16.73 32.64
C GLY A 54 3.66 16.33 31.43
N PRO A 55 3.10 15.59 30.45
CA PRO A 55 3.80 15.22 29.22
C PRO A 55 4.33 16.44 28.47
N LYS A 56 5.52 16.32 27.86
CA LYS A 56 6.18 17.46 27.18
C LYS A 56 5.35 18.06 26.04
N TYR A 57 4.61 17.24 25.30
CA TYR A 57 3.77 17.73 24.19
C TYR A 57 2.76 18.78 24.64
N GLN A 58 2.22 18.70 25.86
CA GLN A 58 1.29 19.70 26.41
C GLN A 58 1.97 21.05 26.64
N THR A 59 3.25 21.05 27.00
CA THR A 59 4.06 22.27 27.07
C THR A 59 4.28 22.82 25.67
N TYR A 60 4.63 21.97 24.71
CA TYR A 60 4.87 22.34 23.32
C TYR A 60 3.60 22.88 22.63
N ALA A 61 2.41 22.44 23.01
CA ALA A 61 1.16 23.00 22.50
C ALA A 61 1.09 24.52 22.68
N THR A 62 1.70 25.09 23.74
CA THR A 62 1.72 26.53 24.04
C THR A 62 2.91 27.29 23.45
N MET A 63 3.92 26.59 22.94
CA MET A 63 5.15 27.18 22.38
C MET A 63 5.03 27.38 20.85
N THR A 64 5.81 28.32 20.31
CA THR A 64 5.96 28.44 18.87
C THR A 64 6.84 27.28 18.32
N PRO A 65 6.75 26.94 17.02
CA PRO A 65 7.64 25.95 16.42
C PRO A 65 9.12 26.27 16.67
N GLU A 66 9.53 27.53 16.55
CA GLU A 66 10.91 27.98 16.76
C GLU A 66 11.37 27.77 18.22
N GLU A 67 10.48 28.03 19.19
CA GLU A 67 10.78 27.82 20.62
C GLU A 67 10.94 26.31 20.92
N ILE A 68 10.12 25.44 20.30
CA ILE A 68 10.26 23.99 20.41
C ILE A 68 11.60 23.56 19.83
N VAL A 69 11.92 23.94 18.59
CA VAL A 69 13.16 23.59 17.90
C VAL A 69 14.40 24.06 18.69
N ALA A 70 14.34 25.27 19.30
CA ALA A 70 15.44 25.78 20.12
C ALA A 70 15.65 24.99 21.42
N SER A 71 14.67 24.20 21.88
CA SER A 71 14.77 23.35 23.07
C SER A 71 15.33 21.95 22.78
N LEU A 72 15.41 21.54 21.49
CA LEU A 72 15.83 20.20 21.07
C LEU A 72 17.37 20.10 20.90
N THR A 73 17.92 18.93 21.18
CA THR A 73 19.30 18.57 20.83
C THR A 73 19.44 18.37 19.32
N PHE A 74 20.68 18.31 18.81
CA PHE A 74 20.91 18.01 17.40
C PHE A 74 20.45 16.60 17.01
N GLU A 75 20.63 15.65 17.90
CA GLU A 75 20.17 14.28 17.74
C GLU A 75 18.63 14.23 17.61
N GLN A 76 17.89 14.94 18.48
CA GLN A 76 16.43 15.03 18.43
C GLN A 76 15.94 15.75 17.17
N LYS A 77 16.62 16.83 16.75
CA LYS A 77 16.31 17.51 15.47
C LYS A 77 16.51 16.59 14.27
N ALA A 78 17.61 15.84 14.22
CA ALA A 78 17.89 14.90 13.15
C ALA A 78 16.87 13.76 13.10
N SER A 79 16.40 13.27 14.25
CA SER A 79 15.33 12.28 14.33
C SER A 79 14.00 12.78 13.71
N GLN A 80 13.65 14.07 13.90
CA GLN A 80 12.47 14.64 13.28
C GLN A 80 12.57 14.75 11.75
N MET A 81 13.78 14.63 11.17
CA MET A 81 14.03 14.75 9.73
C MET A 81 14.07 13.40 9.00
N VAL A 82 13.79 12.28 9.65
CA VAL A 82 13.79 10.94 9.04
C VAL A 82 12.45 10.24 9.20
N GLN A 83 12.14 9.38 8.22
CA GLN A 83 10.87 8.66 8.11
C GLN A 83 11.16 7.18 7.79
N PRO A 84 11.26 6.31 8.81
CA PRO A 84 11.35 4.87 8.65
C PRO A 84 10.03 4.25 8.17
N ALA A 85 10.11 3.05 7.56
CA ALA A 85 8.93 2.23 7.33
C ALA A 85 8.49 1.55 8.64
N VAL A 86 7.19 1.42 8.83
CA VAL A 86 6.57 0.87 10.04
C VAL A 86 7.11 -0.52 10.42
N TYR A 87 7.40 -1.36 9.44
CA TYR A 87 7.93 -2.71 9.63
C TYR A 87 9.43 -2.77 9.94
N ASN A 88 10.14 -1.64 9.93
CA ASN A 88 11.58 -1.55 10.21
C ASN A 88 11.91 -1.00 11.60
N ILE A 89 10.90 -0.59 12.37
CA ILE A 89 11.06 -0.06 13.72
C ILE A 89 10.06 -0.68 14.69
N THR A 90 10.35 -0.58 15.96
CA THR A 90 9.48 -0.96 17.07
C THR A 90 9.04 0.28 17.86
N GLU A 91 8.04 0.14 18.73
CA GLU A 91 7.65 1.21 19.66
C GLU A 91 8.80 1.61 20.59
N GLU A 92 9.65 0.65 20.99
CA GLU A 92 10.86 0.93 21.77
C GLU A 92 11.87 1.76 20.98
N ASP A 93 12.05 1.47 19.67
CA ASP A 93 12.90 2.28 18.80
C ASP A 93 12.32 3.71 18.65
N MET A 94 11.01 3.85 18.51
CA MET A 94 10.34 5.15 18.51
C MET A 94 10.55 5.90 19.82
N LYS A 95 10.34 5.25 20.96
CA LYS A 95 10.52 5.84 22.29
C LYS A 95 11.98 6.26 22.54
N ALA A 96 12.95 5.50 22.05
CA ALA A 96 14.37 5.79 22.20
C ALA A 96 14.84 6.94 21.28
N ASN A 97 14.23 7.11 20.11
CA ASN A 97 14.74 7.99 19.05
C ASN A 97 13.80 9.15 18.69
N ASP A 98 12.50 9.03 18.92
CA ASP A 98 11.51 10.06 18.59
C ASP A 98 11.54 10.48 17.11
N TYR A 99 11.37 9.51 16.20
CA TYR A 99 11.35 9.78 14.76
C TYR A 99 10.20 10.71 14.38
N GLY A 100 10.45 11.60 13.42
CA GLY A 100 9.48 12.63 13.03
C GLY A 100 8.23 12.07 12.36
N SER A 101 8.35 10.96 11.69
CA SER A 101 7.26 10.30 10.95
C SER A 101 7.54 8.82 10.79
N ILE A 102 6.47 8.07 10.50
CA ILE A 102 6.49 6.66 10.04
C ILE A 102 5.63 6.59 8.79
N LEU A 103 5.90 5.63 7.91
CA LEU A 103 5.09 5.40 6.71
C LEU A 103 4.92 3.92 6.40
N SER A 104 4.13 3.66 5.35
CA SER A 104 3.91 2.35 4.72
C SER A 104 2.85 1.50 5.43
N THR A 105 2.74 0.24 5.08
CA THR A 105 1.70 -0.67 5.54
C THR A 105 2.29 -1.96 6.09
N MET A 106 1.60 -2.54 7.07
CA MET A 106 1.87 -3.88 7.58
C MET A 106 1.00 -4.95 6.89
N GLY A 107 0.29 -4.57 5.85
CA GLY A 107 -0.61 -5.43 5.10
C GLY A 107 -2.02 -4.86 5.03
N CYS A 108 -2.96 -5.69 4.61
CA CYS A 108 -4.35 -5.32 4.44
C CYS A 108 -5.12 -5.59 5.74
N ILE A 109 -5.34 -4.56 6.55
CA ILE A 109 -6.02 -4.63 7.85
C ILE A 109 -7.20 -3.66 7.92
N ASP A 110 -8.08 -3.87 8.88
CA ASP A 110 -9.23 -2.98 9.13
C ASP A 110 -8.81 -1.70 9.89
N SER A 111 -9.76 -0.79 10.04
CA SER A 111 -9.53 0.51 10.70
C SER A 111 -9.14 0.38 12.18
N ASP A 112 -9.71 -0.59 12.90
CA ASP A 112 -9.41 -0.79 14.32
C ASP A 112 -7.96 -1.25 14.50
N SER A 113 -7.52 -2.22 13.70
CA SER A 113 -6.12 -2.69 13.68
C SER A 113 -5.14 -1.57 13.30
N TRP A 114 -5.51 -0.70 12.36
CA TRP A 114 -4.72 0.49 12.04
C TRP A 114 -4.60 1.43 13.23
N CYS A 115 -5.71 1.70 13.94
CA CYS A 115 -5.67 2.54 15.15
C CYS A 115 -4.73 1.97 16.21
N GLU A 116 -4.75 0.66 16.44
CA GLU A 116 -3.85 0.01 17.41
C GLU A 116 -2.38 0.24 17.08
N ILE A 117 -1.99 0.06 15.81
CA ILE A 117 -0.61 0.30 15.35
C ILE A 117 -0.22 1.77 15.50
N VAL A 118 -1.04 2.67 14.97
CA VAL A 118 -0.73 4.11 14.97
C VAL A 118 -0.67 4.67 16.39
N ASP A 119 -1.60 4.27 17.26
CA ASP A 119 -1.67 4.73 18.65
C ASP A 119 -0.49 4.18 19.48
N GLY A 120 -0.06 2.92 19.24
CA GLY A 120 1.10 2.34 19.92
C GLY A 120 2.37 3.16 19.68
N PHE A 121 2.68 3.46 18.43
CA PHE A 121 3.81 4.31 18.07
C PHE A 121 3.63 5.76 18.57
N GLN A 122 2.40 6.29 18.58
CA GLN A 122 2.15 7.64 19.08
C GLN A 122 2.37 7.76 20.59
N GLN A 123 1.93 6.74 21.34
CA GLN A 123 2.19 6.67 22.79
C GLN A 123 3.70 6.63 23.06
N ALA A 124 4.43 5.81 22.29
CA ALA A 124 5.90 5.71 22.40
C ALA A 124 6.59 7.05 22.10
N ALA A 125 6.15 7.77 21.06
CA ALA A 125 6.70 9.08 20.68
C ALA A 125 6.48 10.15 21.79
N ILE A 126 5.26 10.26 22.34
CA ILE A 126 4.99 11.23 23.41
C ILE A 126 5.64 10.88 24.75
N GLU A 127 6.01 9.62 24.95
CA GLU A 127 6.78 9.15 26.11
C GLU A 127 8.30 9.22 25.91
N SER A 128 8.77 9.55 24.71
CA SER A 128 10.20 9.70 24.42
C SER A 128 10.83 10.85 25.18
N GLU A 129 12.18 10.93 25.16
CA GLU A 129 12.88 12.05 25.79
C GLU A 129 12.53 13.41 25.15
N ALA A 130 12.33 13.47 23.82
CA ALA A 130 11.88 14.71 23.17
C ALA A 130 10.38 14.95 23.39
N GLY A 131 9.58 13.92 23.38
CA GLY A 131 8.13 13.98 23.64
C GLY A 131 7.35 14.70 22.56
N ILE A 132 7.76 14.57 21.30
CA ILE A 132 7.11 15.19 20.13
C ILE A 132 6.19 14.16 19.47
N PRO A 133 4.92 14.46 19.26
CA PRO A 133 4.04 13.57 18.49
C PRO A 133 4.61 13.31 17.09
N TYR A 134 4.62 12.04 16.64
CA TYR A 134 4.97 11.73 15.26
C TYR A 134 3.77 11.90 14.32
N ILE A 135 3.97 11.83 13.02
CA ILE A 135 2.90 11.83 12.03
C ILE A 135 3.00 10.57 11.16
N TYR A 136 1.89 9.80 11.04
CA TYR A 136 1.83 8.65 10.15
C TYR A 136 1.46 9.09 8.74
N GLY A 137 2.27 8.69 7.75
CA GLY A 137 2.06 8.97 6.34
C GLY A 137 1.72 7.71 5.54
N GLN A 138 0.73 7.80 4.63
CA GLN A 138 0.30 6.67 3.79
C GLN A 138 0.00 7.11 2.36
N ASP A 139 0.18 6.17 1.41
CA ASP A 139 -0.18 6.32 0.00
C ASP A 139 -1.66 6.02 -0.23
N ASP A 140 -2.54 6.84 0.34
CA ASP A 140 -3.98 6.75 0.13
C ASP A 140 -4.36 7.49 -1.16
N VAL A 141 -3.99 6.92 -2.31
CA VAL A 141 -4.01 7.62 -3.60
C VAL A 141 -5.39 7.61 -4.29
N HIS A 142 -6.29 6.68 -3.92
CA HIS A 142 -7.64 6.63 -4.45
C HIS A 142 -8.71 6.21 -3.41
N GLY A 143 -8.66 6.76 -2.24
CA GLY A 143 -9.35 6.39 -1.01
C GLY A 143 -8.33 5.89 0.00
N VAL A 144 -8.75 5.39 1.15
CA VAL A 144 -7.84 4.76 2.12
C VAL A 144 -7.58 3.32 1.67
N ASN A 145 -6.79 3.21 0.62
CA ASN A 145 -6.66 1.99 -0.17
C ASN A 145 -5.87 0.86 0.51
N TYR A 146 -5.34 1.08 1.71
CA TYR A 146 -4.73 0.03 2.55
C TYR A 146 -5.60 -0.37 3.75
N CYS A 147 -6.86 0.12 3.81
CA CYS A 147 -7.83 -0.27 4.83
C CYS A 147 -8.92 -1.17 4.22
N LYS A 148 -9.13 -2.36 4.81
CA LYS A 148 -10.23 -3.26 4.42
C LYS A 148 -11.58 -2.58 4.60
N GLY A 149 -12.42 -2.69 3.59
CA GLY A 149 -13.79 -2.19 3.63
C GLY A 149 -13.95 -0.68 3.40
N ALA A 150 -12.86 0.09 3.32
CA ALA A 150 -12.90 1.48 2.90
C ALA A 150 -13.40 1.62 1.45
N VAL A 151 -13.75 2.84 1.04
CA VAL A 151 -14.15 3.10 -0.35
C VAL A 151 -12.92 3.28 -1.23
N TYR A 152 -12.81 2.45 -2.26
CA TYR A 152 -11.78 2.63 -3.30
C TYR A 152 -12.39 3.35 -4.49
N PHE A 153 -12.03 4.62 -4.63
CA PHE A 153 -12.52 5.47 -5.71
C PHE A 153 -11.88 5.13 -7.06
N PRO A 154 -12.52 5.50 -8.20
CA PRO A 154 -11.84 5.49 -9.48
C PRO A 154 -10.49 6.20 -9.39
N HIS A 155 -9.45 5.57 -9.97
CA HIS A 155 -8.12 6.21 -10.04
C HIS A 155 -8.18 7.56 -10.76
N LYS A 156 -7.14 8.38 -10.58
CA LYS A 156 -7.10 9.77 -11.07
C LYS A 156 -7.39 9.89 -12.56
N ILE A 157 -7.01 8.91 -13.38
CA ILE A 157 -7.31 8.90 -14.82
C ILE A 157 -8.85 8.82 -15.09
N GLY A 158 -9.57 8.04 -14.28
CA GLY A 158 -11.04 7.99 -14.33
C GLY A 158 -11.66 9.30 -13.82
N GLN A 159 -11.13 9.86 -12.73
CA GLN A 159 -11.55 11.17 -12.23
C GLN A 159 -11.31 12.26 -13.29
N GLY A 160 -10.20 12.20 -14.04
CA GLY A 160 -9.93 13.07 -15.18
C GLY A 160 -10.93 12.91 -16.33
N ALA A 161 -11.45 11.69 -16.53
CA ALA A 161 -12.49 11.43 -17.53
C ALA A 161 -13.85 12.01 -17.10
N ALA A 162 -14.21 11.90 -15.81
CA ALA A 162 -15.41 12.53 -15.24
C ALA A 162 -15.31 14.06 -15.28
N ASN A 163 -14.13 14.61 -14.99
CA ASN A 163 -13.82 16.04 -14.99
C ASN A 163 -14.77 16.88 -14.11
N ASP A 164 -15.27 16.29 -13.02
CA ASP A 164 -16.13 16.92 -12.02
C ASP A 164 -15.33 17.42 -10.81
N GLU A 165 -15.34 18.72 -10.58
CA GLU A 165 -14.59 19.38 -9.52
C GLU A 165 -15.20 19.11 -8.14
N GLU A 166 -16.54 19.04 -8.06
CA GLU A 166 -17.25 18.77 -6.80
C GLU A 166 -16.99 17.33 -6.34
N LEU A 167 -17.08 16.35 -7.25
CA LEU A 167 -16.77 14.97 -6.93
C LEU A 167 -15.30 14.82 -6.53
N ALA A 168 -14.37 15.51 -7.19
CA ALA A 168 -12.95 15.49 -6.78
C ALA A 168 -12.74 16.03 -5.35
N TYR A 169 -13.48 17.10 -4.97
CA TYR A 169 -13.48 17.63 -3.61
C TYR A 169 -14.05 16.59 -2.62
N GLN A 170 -15.19 15.96 -2.95
CA GLN A 170 -15.81 14.94 -2.09
C GLN A 170 -14.90 13.71 -1.90
N VAL A 171 -14.20 13.26 -2.96
CA VAL A 171 -13.19 12.18 -2.84
C VAL A 171 -12.12 12.56 -1.81
N GLY A 172 -11.60 13.81 -1.86
CA GLY A 172 -10.62 14.28 -0.88
C GLY A 172 -11.18 14.29 0.54
N LEU A 173 -12.40 14.79 0.72
CA LEU A 173 -13.06 14.86 2.02
C LEU A 173 -13.33 13.49 2.63
N ILE A 174 -13.83 12.54 1.83
CA ILE A 174 -14.10 11.16 2.28
C ILE A 174 -12.79 10.44 2.59
N THR A 175 -11.77 10.59 1.74
CA THR A 175 -10.43 10.03 2.02
C THR A 175 -9.88 10.54 3.35
N ALA A 176 -10.07 11.84 3.65
CA ALA A 176 -9.64 12.39 4.93
C ALA A 176 -10.46 11.83 6.11
N ASP A 177 -11.76 11.66 5.94
CA ASP A 177 -12.61 11.07 6.97
C ASP A 177 -12.21 9.62 7.27
N GLU A 178 -12.04 8.78 6.25
CA GLU A 178 -11.68 7.37 6.43
C GLU A 178 -10.23 7.20 6.94
N ALA A 179 -9.26 8.02 6.47
CA ALA A 179 -7.88 8.01 6.97
C ALA A 179 -7.79 8.32 8.48
N LYS A 180 -8.60 9.28 8.94
CA LYS A 180 -8.69 9.58 10.38
C LYS A 180 -9.30 8.47 11.20
N LEU A 181 -10.20 7.65 10.61
CA LEU A 181 -10.71 6.44 11.28
C LEU A 181 -9.62 5.37 11.44
N CYS A 182 -8.52 5.46 10.69
CA CYS A 182 -7.30 4.67 10.85
C CYS A 182 -6.22 5.41 11.66
N HIS A 183 -6.53 6.57 12.24
CA HIS A 183 -5.60 7.50 12.92
C HIS A 183 -4.43 8.00 12.04
N MET A 184 -4.47 7.79 10.73
CA MET A 184 -3.50 8.31 9.79
C MET A 184 -3.78 9.79 9.51
N MET A 185 -2.76 10.63 9.63
CA MET A 185 -2.95 12.10 9.55
C MET A 185 -2.25 12.73 8.36
N TRP A 186 -1.55 11.96 7.52
CA TRP A 186 -0.82 12.46 6.37
C TRP A 186 -0.99 11.53 5.15
N ASN A 187 -1.59 12.07 4.08
CA ASN A 187 -1.80 11.36 2.83
C ASN A 187 -0.80 11.83 1.77
N PHE A 188 -0.08 10.90 1.14
CA PHE A 188 0.84 11.17 0.02
C PHE A 188 0.09 11.34 -1.32
N SER A 189 -0.87 12.26 -1.34
CA SER A 189 -1.72 12.56 -2.49
C SER A 189 -2.13 14.05 -2.46
N PRO A 190 -2.41 14.70 -3.62
CA PRO A 190 -2.57 14.13 -4.96
C PRO A 190 -1.28 13.99 -5.77
N CYS A 191 -1.27 13.01 -6.69
CA CYS A 191 -0.34 13.03 -7.81
C CYS A 191 -0.83 14.05 -8.84
N VAL A 192 0.03 15.00 -9.25
CA VAL A 192 -0.29 16.08 -10.21
C VAL A 192 0.51 15.96 -11.49
N ALA A 193 1.04 14.76 -11.76
CA ALA A 193 1.78 14.47 -12.98
C ALA A 193 0.94 14.71 -14.24
N GLN A 194 1.58 15.26 -15.29
CA GLN A 194 1.00 15.34 -16.62
C GLN A 194 1.36 14.07 -17.40
N SER A 195 0.43 13.17 -17.64
CA SER A 195 0.70 11.97 -18.45
C SER A 195 0.75 12.29 -19.94
N VAL A 196 1.95 12.30 -20.49
CA VAL A 196 2.16 12.59 -21.93
C VAL A 196 2.50 11.34 -22.75
N ASP A 197 2.89 10.25 -22.10
CA ASP A 197 3.19 8.97 -22.72
C ASP A 197 2.46 7.83 -22.00
N PRO A 198 1.46 7.21 -22.64
CA PRO A 198 0.65 6.18 -21.97
C PRO A 198 1.42 4.88 -21.68
N ARG A 199 2.67 4.73 -22.15
CA ARG A 199 3.53 3.59 -21.81
C ARG A 199 4.09 3.69 -20.39
N TRP A 200 4.01 4.88 -19.77
CA TRP A 200 4.39 5.09 -18.38
C TRP A 200 3.43 4.35 -17.43
N GLY A 201 3.98 3.54 -16.53
CA GLY A 201 3.22 2.69 -15.62
C GLY A 201 2.29 3.45 -14.67
N ARG A 202 2.67 4.69 -14.29
CA ARG A 202 1.89 5.55 -13.39
C ARG A 202 0.86 6.43 -14.10
N THR A 203 0.55 6.16 -15.37
CA THR A 203 -0.45 6.93 -16.15
C THR A 203 -1.78 7.07 -15.42
N TYR A 204 -2.24 6.02 -14.74
CA TYR A 204 -3.51 6.03 -14.02
C TYR A 204 -3.52 6.92 -12.75
N GLU A 205 -2.35 7.25 -12.21
CA GLU A 205 -2.23 8.17 -11.08
C GLU A 205 -2.38 9.65 -11.51
N SER A 206 -2.40 9.93 -12.81
CA SER A 206 -2.57 11.25 -13.41
C SER A 206 -4.03 11.52 -13.79
N TYR A 207 -4.51 12.74 -13.63
CA TYR A 207 -5.81 13.18 -14.16
C TYR A 207 -5.82 13.30 -15.70
N GLY A 208 -4.75 12.96 -16.40
CA GLY A 208 -4.63 12.98 -17.86
C GLY A 208 -3.48 13.85 -18.38
N SER A 209 -3.65 14.40 -19.59
CA SER A 209 -2.59 15.15 -20.28
C SER A 209 -2.78 16.66 -20.26
N ASP A 210 -3.87 17.17 -19.72
CA ASP A 210 -4.25 18.58 -19.76
C ASP A 210 -4.00 19.27 -18.43
N LEU A 211 -3.08 20.24 -18.41
CA LEU A 211 -2.69 20.94 -17.18
C LEU A 211 -3.83 21.73 -16.51
N GLU A 212 -4.81 22.22 -17.27
CA GLU A 212 -5.98 22.91 -16.71
C GLU A 212 -6.86 21.92 -15.92
N THR A 213 -7.16 20.77 -16.50
CA THR A 213 -7.92 19.68 -15.86
C THR A 213 -7.19 19.17 -14.61
N ILE A 214 -5.88 18.90 -14.73
CA ILE A 214 -5.03 18.45 -13.61
C ILE A 214 -5.08 19.48 -12.48
N THR A 215 -4.86 20.76 -12.80
CA THR A 215 -4.88 21.84 -11.80
C THR A 215 -6.23 21.93 -11.11
N LYS A 216 -7.33 21.94 -11.86
CA LYS A 216 -8.68 22.06 -11.34
C LYS A 216 -9.01 20.92 -10.36
N LEU A 217 -8.88 19.68 -10.83
CA LEU A 217 -9.29 18.51 -10.05
C LEU A 217 -8.37 18.25 -8.86
N SER A 218 -7.05 18.33 -9.06
CA SER A 218 -6.11 18.13 -7.95
C SER A 218 -6.24 19.21 -6.87
N THR A 219 -6.54 20.46 -7.25
CA THR A 219 -6.77 21.54 -6.27
C THR A 219 -8.05 21.31 -5.47
N ALA A 220 -9.12 20.85 -6.11
CA ALA A 220 -10.36 20.48 -5.43
C ALA A 220 -10.14 19.32 -4.45
N TYR A 221 -9.47 18.27 -4.88
CA TYR A 221 -9.12 17.13 -4.05
C TYR A 221 -8.25 17.53 -2.84
N THR A 222 -7.20 18.34 -3.05
CA THR A 222 -6.36 18.87 -1.98
C THR A 222 -7.16 19.65 -0.95
N LYS A 223 -8.10 20.49 -1.40
CA LYS A 223 -8.99 21.21 -0.48
C LYS A 223 -9.87 20.26 0.32
N GLY A 224 -10.42 19.21 -0.32
CA GLY A 224 -11.19 18.18 0.38
C GLY A 224 -10.40 17.52 1.50
N LEU A 225 -9.14 17.13 1.24
CA LEU A 225 -8.24 16.57 2.26
C LEU A 225 -8.02 17.56 3.44
N ILE A 226 -7.68 18.80 3.12
CA ILE A 226 -7.41 19.85 4.14
C ILE A 226 -8.65 20.18 4.95
N ASP A 227 -9.79 20.39 4.31
CA ASP A 227 -11.06 20.69 4.97
C ASP A 227 -11.53 19.50 5.84
N GLY A 228 -11.17 18.25 5.43
CA GLY A 228 -11.33 17.05 6.22
C GLY A 228 -10.34 16.91 7.39
N GLY A 229 -9.36 17.82 7.51
CA GLY A 229 -8.37 17.84 8.60
C GLY A 229 -7.15 16.95 8.40
N LEU A 230 -6.86 16.53 7.18
CA LEU A 230 -5.71 15.67 6.82
C LEU A 230 -4.58 16.50 6.19
N VAL A 231 -3.34 16.12 6.42
CA VAL A 231 -2.19 16.69 5.71
C VAL A 231 -2.15 16.15 4.29
N ALA A 232 -2.19 17.04 3.31
CA ALA A 232 -2.05 16.70 1.89
C ALA A 232 -0.59 16.77 1.45
N CYS A 233 -0.21 15.91 0.49
CA CYS A 233 1.11 15.88 -0.11
C CYS A 233 1.03 15.92 -1.63
N THR A 234 1.32 17.07 -2.23
CA THR A 234 1.41 17.13 -3.70
C THR A 234 2.65 16.41 -4.19
N LYS A 235 2.48 15.48 -5.14
CA LYS A 235 3.57 14.67 -5.69
C LYS A 235 3.48 14.50 -7.21
N HIS A 236 4.58 14.18 -7.91
CA HIS A 236 5.95 14.31 -7.41
C HIS A 236 6.59 15.55 -8.04
N PHE A 237 7.28 16.35 -7.25
CA PHE A 237 7.95 17.53 -7.70
C PHE A 237 9.31 17.16 -8.31
N PHE A 238 9.52 17.21 -9.65
CA PHE A 238 8.51 17.62 -10.58
C PHE A 238 8.75 16.92 -11.92
N ALA A 239 7.72 16.91 -12.78
CA ALA A 239 7.77 16.46 -14.17
C ALA A 239 7.92 14.94 -14.40
N ASP A 240 7.56 14.11 -13.42
CA ASP A 240 7.61 12.64 -13.51
C ASP A 240 6.77 12.06 -14.67
N GLY A 241 5.60 12.62 -15.01
CA GLY A 241 4.79 12.23 -16.16
C GLY A 241 5.33 12.71 -17.51
N ASN A 242 6.36 13.57 -17.54
CA ASN A 242 6.97 14.12 -18.75
C ASN A 242 8.27 13.44 -19.17
N VAL A 243 8.68 12.39 -18.45
CA VAL A 243 9.90 11.62 -18.72
C VAL A 243 9.90 11.02 -20.12
N VAL A 244 11.07 10.92 -20.74
CA VAL A 244 11.23 10.41 -22.09
C VAL A 244 11.39 8.89 -22.06
N TYR A 245 10.64 8.20 -22.91
CA TYR A 245 10.77 6.74 -23.05
C TYR A 245 12.22 6.33 -23.41
N GLY A 246 12.74 5.35 -22.71
CA GLY A 246 14.12 4.86 -22.85
C GLY A 246 15.12 5.56 -21.93
N THR A 247 14.68 6.48 -21.06
CA THR A 247 15.54 7.15 -20.06
C THR A 247 15.30 6.66 -18.64
N GLY A 248 14.47 5.63 -18.47
CA GLY A 248 14.22 5.02 -17.16
C GLY A 248 15.50 4.65 -16.40
N GLU A 249 15.38 4.43 -15.10
CA GLU A 249 16.54 4.27 -14.23
C GLU A 249 17.42 3.08 -14.65
N PRO A 250 18.77 3.27 -14.75
CA PRO A 250 19.67 2.19 -15.16
C PRO A 250 19.71 1.06 -14.13
N GLY A 251 19.69 -0.19 -14.62
CA GLY A 251 19.92 -1.38 -13.81
C GLY A 251 18.67 -2.21 -13.57
N ASP A 252 17.49 -1.68 -13.77
CA ASP A 252 16.25 -2.43 -13.78
C ASP A 252 15.76 -2.65 -15.22
N THR A 253 15.55 -3.89 -15.62
CA THR A 253 15.12 -4.24 -16.98
C THR A 253 13.70 -3.77 -17.29
N TYR A 254 12.91 -3.45 -16.26
CA TYR A 254 11.51 -3.05 -16.38
C TYR A 254 11.33 -1.53 -16.40
N MET A 255 12.24 -0.76 -15.81
CA MET A 255 12.17 0.70 -15.81
C MET A 255 12.56 1.27 -17.19
N ARG A 256 11.57 1.44 -18.05
CA ARG A 256 11.78 1.98 -19.39
C ARG A 256 11.53 3.46 -19.48
N ILE A 257 10.68 3.98 -18.63
CA ILE A 257 10.21 5.36 -18.64
C ILE A 257 10.11 5.91 -17.23
N ASP A 258 9.59 5.13 -16.27
CA ASP A 258 9.46 5.57 -14.89
C ASP A 258 10.83 5.94 -14.31
N ARG A 259 10.87 6.98 -13.43
CA ARG A 259 12.09 7.55 -12.83
C ARG A 259 13.12 8.07 -13.83
N GLY A 260 12.72 8.29 -15.10
CA GLY A 260 13.56 8.72 -16.20
C GLY A 260 13.88 10.22 -16.20
N ASP A 261 14.32 10.74 -17.35
CA ASP A 261 14.69 12.15 -17.54
C ASP A 261 13.59 12.92 -18.27
N ALA A 262 13.06 13.94 -17.64
CA ALA A 262 12.14 14.90 -18.25
C ALA A 262 12.97 15.96 -19.00
N GLN A 263 12.94 15.93 -20.33
CA GLN A 263 13.67 16.86 -21.20
C GLN A 263 12.72 17.99 -21.64
N LEU A 264 12.73 19.07 -20.88
CA LEU A 264 11.78 20.18 -21.00
C LEU A 264 12.49 21.50 -21.28
N ASN A 265 11.85 22.35 -22.08
CA ASN A 265 12.27 23.74 -22.26
C ASN A 265 11.69 24.64 -21.13
N GLU A 266 12.17 25.88 -21.04
CA GLU A 266 11.77 26.81 -19.99
C GLU A 266 10.27 27.16 -19.99
N ASP A 267 9.61 27.18 -21.14
CA ASP A 267 8.18 27.50 -21.21
C ASP A 267 7.33 26.30 -20.73
N GLU A 268 7.72 25.07 -21.08
CA GLU A 268 7.08 23.84 -20.55
C GLU A 268 7.25 23.74 -19.03
N ILE A 269 8.45 24.04 -18.52
CA ILE A 269 8.72 24.08 -17.08
C ILE A 269 7.81 25.10 -16.38
N LYS A 270 7.67 26.30 -16.93
CA LYS A 270 6.81 27.35 -16.36
C LYS A 270 5.34 26.93 -16.31
N GLU A 271 4.84 26.27 -17.37
CA GLU A 271 3.46 25.80 -17.37
C GLU A 271 3.22 24.71 -16.29
N LEU A 272 4.13 23.74 -16.14
CA LEU A 272 4.05 22.73 -15.10
C LEU A 272 4.13 23.31 -13.68
N LEU A 273 4.99 24.29 -13.45
CA LEU A 273 5.11 24.97 -12.14
C LEU A 273 3.81 25.66 -11.71
N LYS A 274 2.94 26.06 -12.64
CA LYS A 274 1.63 26.64 -12.31
C LYS A 274 0.73 25.67 -11.56
N VAL A 275 0.85 24.36 -11.86
CA VAL A 275 0.09 23.33 -11.15
C VAL A 275 0.48 23.31 -9.67
N TYR A 276 1.77 23.29 -9.37
CA TYR A 276 2.27 23.33 -8.00
C TYR A 276 1.95 24.66 -7.30
N GLN A 277 2.00 25.79 -8.04
CA GLN A 277 1.58 27.07 -7.47
C GLN A 277 0.11 27.08 -7.06
N ALA A 278 -0.76 26.40 -7.82
CA ALA A 278 -2.17 26.25 -7.48
C ALA A 278 -2.33 25.40 -6.21
N GLN A 279 -1.56 24.35 -6.03
CA GLN A 279 -1.53 23.51 -4.82
C GLN A 279 -1.07 24.32 -3.60
N ILE A 280 0.01 25.10 -3.74
CA ILE A 280 0.50 25.98 -2.68
C ILE A 280 -0.58 27.01 -2.30
N ASN A 281 -1.24 27.61 -3.27
CA ASN A 281 -2.33 28.55 -3.05
C ASN A 281 -3.57 27.90 -2.40
N ALA A 282 -3.77 26.60 -2.61
CA ALA A 282 -4.82 25.84 -1.94
C ALA A 282 -4.47 25.47 -0.49
N GLY A 283 -3.22 25.70 -0.06
CA GLY A 283 -2.77 25.43 1.30
C GLY A 283 -2.13 24.06 1.53
N VAL A 284 -1.63 23.39 0.48
CA VAL A 284 -0.94 22.11 0.64
C VAL A 284 0.21 22.23 1.67
N GLN A 285 0.28 21.26 2.57
CA GLN A 285 1.21 21.30 3.70
C GLN A 285 2.54 20.59 3.42
N THR A 286 2.56 19.67 2.46
CA THR A 286 3.77 18.93 2.09
C THR A 286 3.90 18.76 0.59
N ILE A 287 5.14 18.68 0.10
CA ILE A 287 5.46 18.40 -1.29
C ILE A 287 6.52 17.29 -1.32
N MET A 288 6.26 16.22 -2.07
CA MET A 288 7.19 15.10 -2.27
C MET A 288 7.98 15.31 -3.56
N ILE A 289 9.29 15.11 -3.47
CA ILE A 289 10.21 15.26 -4.62
C ILE A 289 10.15 14.02 -5.52
N SER A 290 10.27 14.21 -6.83
CA SER A 290 10.24 13.12 -7.81
C SER A 290 11.56 12.34 -7.88
N HIS A 291 11.47 11.03 -8.09
CA HIS A 291 12.61 10.18 -8.46
C HIS A 291 13.25 10.59 -9.81
N SER A 292 12.51 11.28 -10.68
CA SER A 292 12.92 11.61 -12.03
C SER A 292 14.06 12.63 -12.05
N SER A 293 14.68 12.75 -13.21
CA SER A 293 15.60 13.84 -13.52
C SER A 293 14.90 14.92 -14.35
N LEU A 294 15.35 16.14 -14.20
CA LEU A 294 15.02 17.26 -15.09
C LEU A 294 16.26 17.68 -15.87
N ASN A 295 16.24 17.51 -17.19
CA ASN A 295 17.35 17.88 -18.08
C ASN A 295 18.71 17.30 -17.60
N GLY A 296 18.67 16.04 -17.13
CA GLY A 296 19.83 15.27 -16.67
C GLY A 296 20.23 15.47 -15.20
N VAL A 297 19.51 16.28 -14.41
CA VAL A 297 19.76 16.47 -12.98
C VAL A 297 18.66 15.79 -12.17
N LYS A 298 19.00 14.83 -11.28
CA LYS A 298 18.04 14.19 -10.38
C LYS A 298 17.36 15.24 -9.49
N MET A 299 16.04 15.12 -9.34
CA MET A 299 15.29 16.16 -8.63
C MET A 299 15.68 16.28 -7.15
N HIS A 300 16.07 15.19 -6.48
CA HIS A 300 16.50 15.20 -5.07
C HIS A 300 17.83 15.95 -4.81
N GLU A 301 18.57 16.34 -5.84
CA GLU A 301 19.76 17.20 -5.75
C GLU A 301 19.57 18.53 -6.47
N ASN A 302 18.42 18.76 -7.09
CA ASN A 302 18.15 19.96 -7.89
C ASN A 302 17.78 21.16 -7.01
N LYS A 303 18.82 21.72 -6.37
CA LYS A 303 18.65 22.86 -5.44
C LYS A 303 17.90 24.03 -6.06
N GLU A 304 18.11 24.31 -7.35
CA GLU A 304 17.47 25.45 -8.02
C GLU A 304 15.96 25.36 -7.96
N TYR A 305 15.39 24.20 -8.31
CA TYR A 305 13.94 24.03 -8.33
C TYR A 305 13.35 23.75 -6.96
N ILE A 306 14.06 23.02 -6.08
CA ILE A 306 13.60 22.79 -4.70
C ILE A 306 13.52 24.11 -3.94
N MET A 307 14.54 24.95 -4.01
CA MET A 307 14.53 26.26 -3.34
C MET A 307 13.52 27.23 -3.95
N LYS A 308 13.20 27.07 -5.26
CA LYS A 308 12.17 27.89 -5.90
C LYS A 308 10.81 27.73 -5.23
N LEU A 309 10.45 26.52 -4.73
CA LEU A 309 9.23 26.30 -3.95
C LEU A 309 9.17 27.21 -2.72
N LYS A 310 10.28 27.28 -1.97
CA LYS A 310 10.36 28.06 -0.71
C LYS A 310 10.53 29.56 -0.97
N ASP A 311 11.47 29.92 -1.86
CA ASP A 311 11.94 31.31 -2.01
C ASP A 311 11.07 32.14 -2.95
N GLU A 312 10.50 31.54 -4.00
CA GLU A 312 9.76 32.27 -5.04
C GLU A 312 8.25 31.97 -5.03
N MET A 313 7.87 30.69 -4.76
CA MET A 313 6.48 30.25 -4.85
C MET A 313 5.74 30.38 -3.51
N GLY A 314 6.44 30.65 -2.41
CA GLY A 314 5.84 30.91 -1.10
C GLY A 314 5.36 29.65 -0.38
N PHE A 315 6.02 28.51 -0.61
CA PHE A 315 5.70 27.27 0.08
C PHE A 315 6.18 27.31 1.55
N GLU A 316 5.26 27.27 2.49
CA GLU A 316 5.54 27.35 3.94
C GLU A 316 5.57 25.99 4.64
N GLY A 317 5.12 24.90 3.99
CA GLY A 317 5.15 23.54 4.51
C GLY A 317 6.54 22.91 4.44
N PHE A 318 6.65 21.59 4.62
CA PHE A 318 7.92 20.89 4.50
C PHE A 318 8.00 20.03 3.24
N ILE A 319 9.23 19.82 2.78
CA ILE A 319 9.55 19.02 1.59
C ILE A 319 10.06 17.65 2.03
N VAL A 320 9.42 16.58 1.54
CA VAL A 320 9.82 15.20 1.79
C VAL A 320 10.47 14.59 0.55
N SER A 321 11.47 13.72 0.74
CA SER A 321 12.00 12.89 -0.34
C SER A 321 11.00 11.80 -0.74
N ASP A 322 11.25 11.10 -1.83
CA ASP A 322 10.54 9.86 -2.18
C ASP A 322 11.32 8.65 -1.66
N TRP A 323 10.72 7.47 -1.69
CA TRP A 323 11.19 6.21 -1.13
C TRP A 323 12.62 5.86 -1.59
N GLY A 324 13.60 5.94 -0.66
CA GLY A 324 15.00 5.63 -0.91
C GLY A 324 15.66 6.42 -2.04
N SER A 325 15.04 7.52 -2.50
CA SER A 325 15.53 8.28 -3.68
C SER A 325 16.90 8.90 -3.50
N ILE A 326 17.30 9.17 -2.27
CA ILE A 326 18.58 9.84 -1.97
C ILE A 326 19.77 8.99 -2.42
N GLN A 327 19.62 7.67 -2.42
CA GLN A 327 20.66 6.73 -2.86
C GLN A 327 20.92 6.78 -4.38
N HIS A 328 20.05 7.41 -5.15
CA HIS A 328 20.08 7.48 -6.62
C HIS A 328 20.60 8.83 -7.17
N ILE A 329 20.91 9.80 -6.29
CA ILE A 329 21.51 11.07 -6.70
C ILE A 329 23.02 10.95 -6.87
N GLU A 330 23.63 11.93 -7.51
CA GLU A 330 25.08 11.98 -7.73
C GLU A 330 25.84 12.13 -6.41
N GLY A 331 26.77 11.22 -6.12
CA GLY A 331 27.62 11.23 -4.93
C GLY A 331 28.54 10.03 -4.86
N SER A 332 29.68 10.18 -4.17
CA SER A 332 30.66 9.10 -3.99
C SER A 332 30.32 8.16 -2.83
N SER A 333 29.37 8.56 -1.97
CA SER A 333 28.91 7.81 -0.80
C SER A 333 27.52 8.28 -0.38
N TYR A 334 26.82 7.44 0.37
CA TYR A 334 25.53 7.80 0.95
C TYR A 334 25.61 9.02 1.87
N ASN A 335 26.70 9.16 2.61
CA ASN A 335 26.99 10.35 3.43
C ASN A 335 26.93 11.63 2.57
N GLU A 336 27.61 11.65 1.42
CA GLU A 336 27.59 12.79 0.50
C GLU A 336 26.20 13.03 -0.08
N GLN A 337 25.46 11.97 -0.40
CA GLN A 337 24.11 12.04 -0.94
C GLN A 337 23.12 12.64 0.06
N VAL A 338 23.15 12.21 1.33
CA VAL A 338 22.32 12.78 2.41
C VAL A 338 22.63 14.27 2.60
N ILE A 339 23.92 14.64 2.71
CA ILE A 339 24.32 16.04 2.88
C ILE A 339 23.86 16.89 1.69
N LYS A 340 24.01 16.38 0.48
CA LYS A 340 23.65 17.07 -0.77
C LYS A 340 22.14 17.33 -0.85
N SER A 341 21.31 16.33 -0.54
CA SER A 341 19.85 16.44 -0.60
C SER A 341 19.29 17.42 0.45
N ILE A 342 19.80 17.39 1.67
CA ILE A 342 19.42 18.35 2.71
C ILE A 342 19.82 19.79 2.32
N ASN A 343 21.05 19.96 1.81
CA ASN A 343 21.51 21.25 1.33
C ASN A 343 20.81 21.72 0.04
N ALA A 344 20.18 20.80 -0.71
CA ALA A 344 19.29 21.16 -1.81
C ALA A 344 17.96 21.72 -1.32
N GLY A 345 17.53 21.44 -0.07
CA GLY A 345 16.35 22.00 0.52
C GLY A 345 15.30 20.99 1.03
N ILE A 346 15.61 19.69 0.97
CA ILE A 346 14.71 18.63 1.46
C ILE A 346 14.71 18.67 2.99
N ASP A 347 13.53 18.58 3.59
CA ASP A 347 13.31 18.75 5.05
C ASP A 347 13.17 17.42 5.78
N MET A 348 12.54 16.42 5.15
CA MET A 348 12.36 15.08 5.70
C MET A 348 12.80 14.02 4.69
N LEU A 349 13.54 13.03 5.16
CA LEU A 349 14.09 11.95 4.36
C LEU A 349 13.26 10.68 4.52
N MET A 350 12.61 10.23 3.45
CA MET A 350 11.91 8.94 3.37
C MET A 350 12.94 7.82 3.14
N GLU A 351 13.73 7.54 4.17
CA GLU A 351 14.79 6.54 4.16
C GLU A 351 14.36 5.34 5.02
N THR A 352 13.57 4.49 4.43
CA THR A 352 12.83 3.43 5.10
C THR A 352 13.70 2.40 5.81
N ASP A 353 14.86 2.06 5.22
CA ASP A 353 15.79 1.04 5.74
C ASP A 353 17.04 1.67 6.39
N ARG A 354 17.43 2.88 5.95
CA ARG A 354 18.67 3.54 6.36
C ARG A 354 18.43 4.79 7.21
N TYR A 355 17.28 4.89 7.84
CA TYR A 355 16.86 6.04 8.64
C TYR A 355 17.83 6.39 9.77
N ASP A 356 18.37 5.40 10.50
CA ASP A 356 19.35 5.62 11.56
C ASP A 356 20.71 6.09 11.04
N GLU A 357 21.16 5.54 9.91
CA GLU A 357 22.38 5.99 9.25
C GLU A 357 22.20 7.43 8.75
N ALA A 358 21.07 7.74 8.10
CA ALA A 358 20.75 9.09 7.66
C ALA A 358 20.72 10.08 8.83
N LYS A 359 20.05 9.73 9.94
CA LYS A 359 20.03 10.51 11.19
C LYS A 359 21.44 10.79 11.69
N GLN A 360 22.29 9.76 11.79
CA GLN A 360 23.66 9.93 12.27
C GLN A 360 24.50 10.82 11.34
N ILE A 361 24.30 10.69 10.01
CA ILE A 361 24.97 11.54 9.02
C ILE A 361 24.58 13.02 9.23
N ILE A 362 23.29 13.31 9.46
CA ILE A 362 22.82 14.67 9.72
C ILE A 362 23.53 15.26 10.96
N VAL A 363 23.56 14.50 12.04
CA VAL A 363 24.21 14.91 13.30
C VAL A 363 25.70 15.22 13.09
N ASP A 364 26.41 14.34 12.38
CA ASP A 364 27.85 14.51 12.13
C ASP A 364 28.12 15.65 11.14
N ALA A 365 27.28 15.83 10.13
CA ALA A 365 27.40 16.92 9.17
C ALA A 365 27.15 18.30 9.78
N VAL A 366 26.27 18.42 10.78
CA VAL A 366 26.11 19.67 11.55
C VAL A 366 27.37 19.91 12.39
N LYS A 367 27.92 18.90 13.06
CA LYS A 367 29.12 19.04 13.86
C LYS A 367 30.35 19.41 13.01
N SER A 368 30.45 18.92 11.77
CA SER A 368 31.52 19.28 10.84
C SER A 368 31.31 20.63 10.13
N GLY A 369 30.07 21.11 10.07
CA GLY A 369 29.69 22.32 9.34
C GLY A 369 29.34 22.08 7.87
N ASP A 370 29.21 20.82 7.42
CA ASP A 370 28.80 20.44 6.06
C ASP A 370 27.30 20.68 5.84
N ILE A 371 26.49 20.64 6.91
CA ILE A 371 25.13 21.16 6.98
C ILE A 371 25.09 22.25 8.05
N THR A 372 24.49 23.39 7.73
CA THR A 372 24.41 24.46 8.74
C THR A 372 23.30 24.19 9.77
N GLU A 373 23.49 24.67 11.00
CA GLU A 373 22.45 24.58 12.04
C GLU A 373 21.14 25.26 11.60
N GLU A 374 21.25 26.39 10.89
CA GLU A 374 20.07 27.13 10.39
C GLU A 374 19.27 26.27 9.39
N ARG A 375 19.94 25.43 8.57
CA ARG A 375 19.26 24.57 7.61
C ARG A 375 18.45 23.48 8.33
N VAL A 376 19.03 22.86 9.37
CA VAL A 376 18.36 21.87 10.20
C VAL A 376 17.20 22.51 10.99
N ASN A 377 17.43 23.70 11.57
CA ASN A 377 16.38 24.42 12.27
C ASN A 377 15.22 24.79 11.35
N ASP A 378 15.47 25.26 10.10
CA ASP A 378 14.41 25.51 9.12
C ASP A 378 13.60 24.25 8.82
N ALA A 379 14.27 23.09 8.57
CA ALA A 379 13.59 21.83 8.31
C ALA A 379 12.66 21.42 9.46
N VAL A 380 13.21 21.35 10.66
CA VAL A 380 12.45 20.89 11.84
C VAL A 380 11.35 21.89 12.20
N THR A 381 11.56 23.19 12.03
CA THR A 381 10.53 24.22 12.26
C THR A 381 9.33 23.99 11.33
N ARG A 382 9.56 23.70 10.05
CA ARG A 382 8.49 23.41 9.08
C ARG A 382 7.72 22.13 9.44
N ILE A 383 8.43 21.07 9.84
CA ILE A 383 7.83 19.80 10.28
C ILE A 383 6.97 20.02 11.53
N ILE A 384 7.50 20.69 12.55
CA ILE A 384 6.77 20.99 13.79
C ILE A 384 5.57 21.90 13.53
N LYS A 385 5.71 22.90 12.63
CA LYS A 385 4.60 23.77 12.24
C LYS A 385 3.43 22.96 11.68
N VAL A 386 3.67 22.06 10.73
CA VAL A 386 2.63 21.21 10.13
C VAL A 386 1.95 20.34 11.19
N LYS A 387 2.73 19.67 12.07
CA LYS A 387 2.17 18.89 13.18
C LYS A 387 1.29 19.70 14.13
N LYS A 388 1.67 20.97 14.40
CA LYS A 388 0.87 21.89 15.22
C LYS A 388 -0.39 22.33 14.49
N ASP A 389 -0.29 22.68 13.22
CA ASP A 389 -1.41 23.21 12.43
C ASP A 389 -2.56 22.19 12.32
N ILE A 390 -2.26 20.88 12.34
CA ILE A 390 -3.27 19.81 12.37
C ILE A 390 -3.69 19.37 13.78
N GLY A 391 -3.17 20.00 14.83
CA GLY A 391 -3.60 19.77 16.22
C GLY A 391 -2.97 18.58 16.93
N LEU A 392 -1.92 17.94 16.38
CA LEU A 392 -1.27 16.78 17.02
C LEU A 392 -0.67 17.08 18.40
N PHE A 393 -0.31 18.35 18.70
CA PHE A 393 0.14 18.74 20.03
C PHE A 393 -1.00 18.97 21.02
N ASP A 394 -2.23 19.18 20.52
CA ASP A 394 -3.41 19.40 21.37
C ASP A 394 -4.13 18.06 21.70
N ASP A 395 -4.08 17.10 20.78
CA ASP A 395 -4.74 15.81 20.89
C ASP A 395 -3.95 14.73 20.10
N PRO A 396 -2.77 14.33 20.59
CA PRO A 396 -1.92 13.38 19.85
C PRO A 396 -2.53 11.99 19.68
N MET A 397 -3.39 11.56 20.62
CA MET A 397 -4.06 10.27 20.60
C MET A 397 -5.44 10.32 19.93
N LEU A 398 -5.76 11.42 19.27
CA LEU A 398 -7.01 11.63 18.51
C LEU A 398 -8.29 11.23 19.27
N GLU A 399 -8.30 11.47 20.62
CA GLU A 399 -9.39 11.08 21.52
C GLU A 399 -10.75 11.64 21.10
N LYS A 400 -10.76 12.78 20.41
CA LYS A 400 -12.00 13.37 19.90
C LYS A 400 -12.62 12.53 18.79
N LEU A 401 -11.81 11.90 17.94
CA LEU A 401 -12.29 11.05 16.84
C LEU A 401 -12.91 9.75 17.36
N LYS A 402 -12.37 9.18 18.44
CA LYS A 402 -12.88 7.96 19.09
C LYS A 402 -14.33 8.07 19.57
N THR A 403 -14.87 9.29 19.68
CA THR A 403 -16.25 9.55 20.07
C THR A 403 -17.21 9.70 18.89
N GLU A 404 -16.71 9.80 17.67
CA GLU A 404 -17.53 9.89 16.46
C GLU A 404 -17.95 8.49 16.01
N GLN A 405 -19.26 8.29 15.80
CA GLN A 405 -19.80 7.04 15.26
C GLN A 405 -19.76 7.09 13.71
N LYS A 406 -18.58 6.97 13.14
CA LYS A 406 -18.38 6.81 11.69
C LYS A 406 -17.78 5.44 11.42
N GLU A 407 -18.06 4.89 10.25
CA GLU A 407 -17.55 3.60 9.79
C GLU A 407 -16.96 3.78 8.40
N THR A 408 -15.87 3.08 8.11
CA THR A 408 -15.29 3.01 6.77
C THR A 408 -16.27 2.35 5.81
N GLY A 409 -16.26 2.74 4.54
CA GLY A 409 -17.13 2.16 3.52
C GLY A 409 -18.62 2.47 3.69
N SER A 410 -18.98 3.55 4.39
CA SER A 410 -20.39 3.91 4.61
C SER A 410 -21.17 4.05 3.30
N LEU A 411 -22.47 3.81 3.34
CA LEU A 411 -23.35 3.89 2.15
C LEU A 411 -23.27 5.26 1.46
N ASP A 412 -23.16 6.34 2.24
CA ASP A 412 -23.09 7.69 1.67
C ASP A 412 -21.78 7.91 0.91
N TYR A 413 -20.67 7.34 1.39
CA TYR A 413 -19.37 7.38 0.72
C TYR A 413 -19.36 6.55 -0.56
N ARG A 414 -19.96 5.35 -0.52
CA ARG A 414 -20.10 4.47 -1.70
C ARG A 414 -20.92 5.12 -2.79
N LYS A 415 -22.00 5.83 -2.45
CA LYS A 415 -22.81 6.58 -3.44
C LYS A 415 -21.99 7.66 -4.17
N VAL A 416 -21.04 8.30 -3.49
CA VAL A 416 -20.14 9.27 -4.15
C VAL A 416 -19.19 8.55 -5.10
N ALA A 417 -18.65 7.40 -4.71
CA ALA A 417 -17.80 6.58 -5.58
C ALA A 417 -18.58 6.03 -6.78
N GLU A 418 -19.77 5.48 -6.55
CA GLU A 418 -20.67 5.00 -7.60
C GLU A 418 -20.97 6.11 -8.62
N LYS A 419 -21.31 7.30 -8.16
CA LYS A 419 -21.55 8.45 -9.03
C LYS A 419 -20.32 8.84 -9.84
N LEU A 420 -19.14 8.80 -9.21
CA LEU A 420 -17.88 9.08 -9.90
C LEU A 420 -17.56 8.00 -10.96
N VAL A 421 -17.87 6.72 -10.69
CA VAL A 421 -17.78 5.65 -11.69
C VAL A 421 -18.65 5.95 -12.89
N GLU A 422 -19.94 6.25 -12.68
CA GLU A 422 -20.86 6.59 -13.77
C GLU A 422 -20.32 7.71 -14.67
N GLU A 423 -19.81 8.78 -14.06
CA GLU A 423 -19.30 9.94 -14.79
C GLU A 423 -17.95 9.72 -15.45
N SER A 424 -17.17 8.72 -14.99
CA SER A 424 -15.85 8.37 -15.53
C SER A 424 -15.91 7.54 -16.81
N LEU A 425 -17.05 6.89 -17.11
CA LEU A 425 -17.17 5.98 -18.25
C LEU A 425 -17.18 6.74 -19.57
N VAL A 426 -16.28 6.35 -20.49
CA VAL A 426 -16.18 6.99 -21.80
C VAL A 426 -16.71 6.07 -22.88
N LEU A 427 -17.83 6.47 -23.50
CA LEU A 427 -18.40 5.76 -24.65
C LEU A 427 -17.61 6.10 -25.92
N ILE A 428 -16.88 5.12 -26.44
CA ILE A 428 -16.03 5.28 -27.63
C ILE A 428 -16.82 4.96 -28.92
N LYS A 429 -17.73 3.99 -28.83
CA LYS A 429 -18.51 3.49 -29.97
C LYS A 429 -19.84 2.96 -29.45
N ASN A 430 -20.95 3.18 -30.22
CA ASN A 430 -22.25 2.58 -29.96
C ASN A 430 -23.02 2.46 -31.28
N GLU A 431 -22.67 1.45 -32.07
CA GLU A 431 -23.38 1.16 -33.35
C GLU A 431 -24.71 0.46 -33.09
N ASN A 432 -25.66 0.70 -33.95
CA ASN A 432 -27.01 0.12 -33.90
C ASN A 432 -27.75 0.38 -32.58
N SER A 433 -27.29 1.31 -31.77
CA SER A 433 -27.87 1.61 -30.44
C SER A 433 -28.03 0.34 -29.59
N VAL A 434 -26.96 -0.48 -29.54
CA VAL A 434 -26.92 -1.69 -28.72
C VAL A 434 -26.99 -1.36 -27.24
N LEU A 435 -26.44 -0.22 -26.82
CA LEU A 435 -26.61 0.39 -25.51
C LEU A 435 -27.59 1.56 -25.55
N PRO A 436 -28.38 1.84 -24.49
CA PRO A 436 -28.46 1.07 -23.25
C PRO A 436 -29.20 -0.26 -23.45
N PHE A 437 -28.88 -1.24 -22.56
CA PHE A 437 -29.61 -2.50 -22.55
C PHE A 437 -31.09 -2.27 -22.24
N LYS A 438 -31.95 -2.87 -23.04
CA LYS A 438 -33.41 -2.70 -22.91
C LYS A 438 -34.01 -3.75 -22.02
N LYS A 439 -35.13 -3.43 -21.39
CA LYS A 439 -35.88 -4.41 -20.60
C LYS A 439 -36.18 -5.68 -21.42
N GLY A 440 -35.90 -6.84 -20.86
CA GLY A 440 -36.03 -8.15 -21.49
C GLY A 440 -34.81 -8.59 -22.29
N THR A 441 -33.74 -7.78 -22.38
CA THR A 441 -32.49 -8.19 -23.02
C THR A 441 -31.81 -9.29 -22.22
N LYS A 442 -31.32 -10.34 -22.88
CA LYS A 442 -30.49 -11.37 -22.34
C LYS A 442 -29.01 -11.04 -22.58
N VAL A 443 -28.28 -10.77 -21.52
CA VAL A 443 -26.90 -10.35 -21.57
C VAL A 443 -25.99 -11.49 -21.12
N TYR A 444 -25.15 -11.99 -22.02
CA TYR A 444 -24.07 -12.91 -21.63
C TYR A 444 -22.84 -12.14 -21.22
N ILE A 445 -22.40 -12.31 -19.98
CA ILE A 445 -21.24 -11.63 -19.41
C ILE A 445 -20.05 -12.57 -19.46
N THR A 446 -18.95 -12.12 -20.07
CA THR A 446 -17.70 -12.87 -20.19
C THR A 446 -16.47 -11.97 -20.18
N GLY A 447 -15.32 -12.58 -20.08
CA GLY A 447 -14.03 -11.91 -20.06
C GLY A 447 -13.43 -11.81 -18.66
N PRO A 448 -12.07 -11.88 -18.58
CA PRO A 448 -11.35 -12.00 -17.30
C PRO A 448 -11.45 -10.77 -16.39
N ALA A 449 -11.89 -9.64 -16.92
CA ALA A 449 -12.11 -8.42 -16.13
C ALA A 449 -13.56 -8.26 -15.62
N SER A 450 -14.47 -9.20 -15.95
CA SER A 450 -15.87 -9.10 -15.52
C SER A 450 -16.07 -9.34 -14.02
N ASP A 451 -15.26 -10.25 -13.45
CA ASP A 451 -15.33 -10.73 -12.07
C ASP A 451 -13.92 -10.73 -11.48
N ASN A 452 -13.31 -9.55 -11.41
CA ASN A 452 -11.90 -9.41 -11.04
C ASN A 452 -11.70 -8.10 -10.27
N CYS A 453 -11.77 -8.18 -8.96
CA CYS A 453 -11.57 -7.05 -8.05
C CYS A 453 -10.18 -6.40 -8.23
N GLN A 454 -9.14 -7.23 -8.43
CA GLN A 454 -7.77 -6.76 -8.60
C GLN A 454 -7.62 -5.86 -9.82
N ALA A 455 -8.11 -6.33 -10.99
CA ALA A 455 -8.04 -5.54 -12.23
C ALA A 455 -8.91 -4.29 -12.16
N GLN A 456 -10.08 -4.40 -11.50
CA GLN A 456 -11.03 -3.30 -11.35
C GLN A 456 -10.48 -2.18 -10.47
N CYS A 457 -9.86 -2.52 -9.33
CA CYS A 457 -9.31 -1.55 -8.39
C CYS A 457 -7.92 -1.06 -8.79
N GLY A 458 -7.11 -1.89 -9.44
CA GLY A 458 -5.77 -1.51 -9.91
C GLY A 458 -4.70 -1.51 -8.83
N GLY A 459 -3.54 -0.95 -9.16
CA GLY A 459 -2.41 -0.80 -8.23
C GLY A 459 -2.72 0.06 -7.01
N TRP A 460 -1.91 -0.03 -5.99
CA TRP A 460 -2.08 0.65 -4.69
C TRP A 460 -3.29 0.16 -3.87
N THR A 461 -4.03 -0.83 -4.31
CA THR A 461 -5.19 -1.35 -3.57
C THR A 461 -4.79 -2.53 -2.71
N LEU A 462 -4.81 -2.37 -1.39
CA LEU A 462 -4.45 -3.32 -0.33
C LEU A 462 -3.00 -3.81 -0.38
N ASP A 463 -2.34 -3.70 -1.51
CA ASP A 463 -0.93 -3.97 -1.74
C ASP A 463 -0.41 -3.00 -2.82
N TRP A 464 0.91 -2.78 -2.85
CA TRP A 464 1.55 -1.86 -3.80
C TRP A 464 1.20 -2.14 -5.27
N ASN A 465 1.29 -3.39 -5.73
CA ASN A 465 0.89 -3.77 -7.08
C ASN A 465 -0.61 -4.05 -7.23
N GLY A 466 -1.40 -3.79 -6.20
CA GLY A 466 -2.80 -4.19 -6.08
C GLY A 466 -2.94 -5.56 -5.45
N SER A 467 -4.07 -5.81 -4.80
CA SER A 467 -4.36 -7.07 -4.13
C SER A 467 -4.35 -8.23 -5.11
N ASN A 468 -3.86 -9.38 -4.68
CA ASN A 468 -4.01 -10.64 -5.42
C ASN A 468 -5.30 -11.37 -5.04
N LYS A 469 -6.07 -10.83 -4.09
CA LYS A 469 -7.26 -11.49 -3.56
C LYS A 469 -8.36 -11.51 -4.61
N LYS A 470 -9.01 -12.65 -4.72
CA LYS A 470 -10.15 -12.84 -5.60
C LYS A 470 -11.31 -11.92 -5.18
N ASP A 471 -11.54 -11.82 -3.89
CA ASP A 471 -12.60 -11.02 -3.30
C ASP A 471 -11.99 -9.95 -2.38
N ILE A 472 -12.22 -8.69 -2.68
CA ILE A 472 -11.81 -7.56 -1.86
C ILE A 472 -13.01 -7.05 -1.07
N PRO A 473 -12.98 -7.05 0.27
CA PRO A 473 -14.10 -6.58 1.08
C PRO A 473 -14.56 -5.18 0.66
N GLY A 474 -15.86 -5.05 0.40
CA GLY A 474 -16.44 -3.78 -0.03
C GLY A 474 -16.35 -3.50 -1.53
N VAL A 475 -15.77 -4.37 -2.34
CA VAL A 475 -15.75 -4.24 -3.79
C VAL A 475 -16.89 -5.06 -4.40
N THR A 476 -17.67 -4.43 -5.29
CA THR A 476 -18.65 -5.08 -6.13
C THR A 476 -18.11 -5.14 -7.55
N THR A 477 -17.95 -6.34 -8.12
CA THR A 477 -17.47 -6.51 -9.49
C THR A 477 -18.53 -6.13 -10.51
N ILE A 478 -18.11 -5.97 -11.77
CA ILE A 478 -19.06 -5.72 -12.89
C ILE A 478 -20.09 -6.86 -12.98
N LYS A 479 -19.63 -8.10 -12.95
CA LYS A 479 -20.50 -9.27 -13.03
C LYS A 479 -21.48 -9.33 -11.86
N GLU A 480 -20.99 -9.17 -10.62
CA GLU A 480 -21.82 -9.16 -9.42
C GLU A 480 -22.88 -8.06 -9.45
N ALA A 481 -22.54 -6.86 -9.90
CA ALA A 481 -23.48 -5.77 -10.04
C ALA A 481 -24.61 -6.14 -11.02
N PHE A 482 -24.30 -6.70 -12.18
CA PHE A 482 -25.32 -7.15 -13.13
C PHE A 482 -26.17 -8.29 -12.58
N GLU A 483 -25.60 -9.28 -11.91
CA GLU A 483 -26.34 -10.38 -11.29
C GLU A 483 -27.27 -9.87 -10.19
N ARG A 484 -26.77 -9.01 -9.31
CA ARG A 484 -27.48 -8.47 -8.15
C ARG A 484 -28.66 -7.60 -8.52
N TYR A 485 -28.53 -6.75 -9.52
CA TYR A 485 -29.54 -5.75 -9.91
C TYR A 485 -30.28 -6.10 -11.20
N SER A 486 -30.14 -7.32 -11.73
CA SER A 486 -30.75 -7.76 -12.99
C SER A 486 -32.26 -7.57 -13.04
N GLU A 487 -32.97 -7.86 -11.94
CA GLU A 487 -34.43 -7.70 -11.82
C GLU A 487 -34.86 -6.22 -11.89
N ASP A 488 -34.13 -5.34 -11.23
CA ASP A 488 -34.39 -3.89 -11.22
C ASP A 488 -34.18 -3.29 -12.60
N TYR A 489 -33.13 -3.68 -13.30
CA TYR A 489 -32.87 -3.29 -14.68
C TYR A 489 -33.86 -3.94 -15.65
N GLY A 490 -34.49 -5.03 -15.25
CA GLY A 490 -35.40 -5.82 -16.07
C GLY A 490 -34.68 -6.56 -17.19
N ILE A 491 -33.49 -7.03 -17.00
CA ILE A 491 -32.67 -7.82 -17.93
C ILE A 491 -32.51 -9.25 -17.41
N GLU A 492 -32.07 -10.17 -18.28
CA GLU A 492 -31.69 -11.53 -17.90
C GLU A 492 -30.16 -11.68 -18.05
N VAL A 493 -29.49 -12.00 -16.98
CA VAL A 493 -28.02 -12.20 -16.96
C VAL A 493 -27.70 -13.67 -17.18
N ILE A 494 -26.78 -13.95 -18.10
CA ILE A 494 -26.26 -15.28 -18.39
C ILE A 494 -24.76 -15.23 -18.12
N THR A 495 -24.28 -16.14 -17.26
CA THR A 495 -22.85 -16.31 -16.94
C THR A 495 -22.33 -17.70 -17.29
N ASP A 496 -23.24 -18.65 -17.49
CA ASP A 496 -22.89 -19.99 -17.93
C ASP A 496 -22.58 -20.00 -19.43
N LYS A 497 -21.36 -20.37 -19.77
CA LYS A 497 -20.87 -20.51 -21.14
C LYS A 497 -21.71 -21.46 -21.98
N GLU A 498 -22.26 -22.55 -21.40
CA GLU A 498 -23.10 -23.52 -22.11
C GLU A 498 -24.46 -22.92 -22.51
N GLU A 499 -24.85 -21.82 -21.89
CA GLU A 499 -26.10 -21.10 -22.19
C GLU A 499 -25.87 -19.81 -23.01
N ALA A 500 -24.62 -19.46 -23.36
CA ALA A 500 -24.25 -18.24 -24.05
C ALA A 500 -24.98 -18.03 -25.41
N ASP A 501 -25.36 -19.10 -26.10
CA ASP A 501 -26.12 -19.05 -27.36
C ASP A 501 -27.53 -18.45 -27.21
N LYS A 502 -28.10 -18.48 -25.99
CA LYS A 502 -29.40 -17.89 -25.64
C LYS A 502 -29.38 -16.37 -25.51
N ALA A 503 -28.20 -15.77 -25.43
CA ALA A 503 -28.02 -14.33 -25.24
C ALA A 503 -28.47 -13.53 -26.48
N ASP A 504 -28.93 -12.32 -26.23
CA ASP A 504 -29.23 -11.33 -27.28
C ASP A 504 -27.98 -10.49 -27.57
N VAL A 505 -27.12 -10.28 -26.56
CA VAL A 505 -25.90 -9.47 -26.59
C VAL A 505 -24.83 -10.06 -25.67
N VAL A 506 -23.57 -9.88 -26.03
CA VAL A 506 -22.41 -10.25 -25.22
C VAL A 506 -21.84 -8.99 -24.58
N LEU A 507 -21.68 -8.99 -23.25
CA LEU A 507 -20.88 -8.03 -22.51
C LEU A 507 -19.49 -8.64 -22.29
N LEU A 508 -18.50 -8.15 -23.02
CA LEU A 508 -17.13 -8.62 -23.03
C LEU A 508 -16.24 -7.67 -22.19
N CYS A 509 -15.77 -8.11 -21.04
CA CYS A 509 -14.90 -7.34 -20.16
C CYS A 509 -13.44 -7.77 -20.33
N LEU A 510 -12.62 -6.90 -20.91
CA LEU A 510 -11.20 -7.11 -21.12
C LEU A 510 -10.41 -6.10 -20.28
N GLY A 511 -9.20 -6.48 -19.85
CA GLY A 511 -8.42 -5.56 -19.01
C GLY A 511 -6.92 -5.81 -19.01
N GLU A 512 -6.22 -4.91 -18.32
CA GLU A 512 -4.83 -5.07 -17.90
C GLU A 512 -4.76 -5.72 -16.50
N GLN A 513 -3.64 -6.39 -16.20
CA GLN A 513 -3.30 -6.79 -14.84
C GLN A 513 -3.12 -5.55 -13.97
N SER A 514 -3.28 -5.70 -12.67
CA SER A 514 -2.90 -4.67 -11.71
C SER A 514 -1.39 -4.52 -11.64
N TYR A 515 -0.92 -3.29 -11.52
CA TYR A 515 0.50 -2.94 -11.41
C TYR A 515 0.67 -1.58 -10.74
N ALA A 516 1.84 -1.35 -10.14
CA ALA A 516 2.24 -0.03 -9.68
C ALA A 516 3.58 0.38 -10.31
N GLU A 517 3.77 1.68 -10.47
CA GLU A 517 4.99 2.34 -10.91
C GLU A 517 5.60 1.69 -12.18
N TRP A 518 6.92 1.41 -12.17
CA TRP A 518 7.63 0.81 -13.31
C TRP A 518 7.15 -0.59 -13.69
N ASN A 519 6.45 -1.31 -12.80
CA ASN A 519 5.85 -2.59 -13.15
C ASN A 519 4.77 -2.45 -14.21
N GLY A 520 4.21 -1.26 -14.35
CA GLY A 520 3.28 -0.88 -15.40
C GLY A 520 3.92 -0.30 -16.66
N ASP A 521 5.24 -0.11 -16.71
CA ASP A 521 5.92 0.35 -17.92
C ASP A 521 5.78 -0.68 -19.04
N THR A 522 5.34 -0.25 -20.23
CA THR A 522 5.10 -1.16 -21.36
C THR A 522 5.72 -0.67 -22.66
N GLU A 523 5.99 -1.61 -23.57
CA GLU A 523 6.47 -1.30 -24.92
C GLU A 523 5.33 -1.18 -25.92
N ASP A 524 4.22 -1.88 -25.75
CA ASP A 524 3.24 -2.12 -26.79
C ASP A 524 1.81 -1.64 -26.51
N LEU A 525 1.44 -1.32 -25.30
CA LEU A 525 0.09 -0.89 -24.88
C LEU A 525 -1.04 -1.88 -25.27
N SER A 526 -0.73 -3.16 -25.44
CA SER A 526 -1.67 -4.15 -25.92
C SER A 526 -2.42 -4.87 -24.80
N LEU A 527 -3.75 -4.95 -24.89
CA LEU A 527 -4.56 -5.81 -24.00
C LEU A 527 -4.24 -7.32 -24.15
N PHE A 528 -3.50 -7.70 -25.17
CA PHE A 528 -3.08 -9.08 -25.45
C PHE A 528 -1.57 -9.27 -25.32
N GLY A 529 -0.88 -8.27 -24.78
CA GLY A 529 0.54 -8.24 -24.49
C GLY A 529 0.85 -8.63 -23.04
N GLN A 530 2.04 -8.24 -22.58
CA GLN A 530 2.57 -8.63 -21.27
C GLN A 530 1.67 -8.22 -20.10
N LEU A 531 1.05 -7.04 -20.17
CA LEU A 531 0.20 -6.51 -19.10
C LEU A 531 -1.29 -6.81 -19.29
N GLY A 532 -1.69 -7.46 -20.39
CA GLY A 532 -3.06 -7.91 -20.58
C GLY A 532 -3.41 -9.07 -19.64
N LEU A 533 -4.65 -9.09 -19.15
CA LEU A 533 -5.14 -10.21 -18.34
C LEU A 533 -5.07 -11.52 -19.11
N ASN A 534 -4.66 -12.57 -18.40
CA ASN A 534 -4.79 -13.94 -18.90
C ASN A 534 -6.26 -14.22 -19.24
N GLY A 535 -6.52 -14.82 -20.40
CA GLY A 535 -7.88 -15.10 -20.87
C GLY A 535 -8.50 -14.00 -21.76
N ASN A 536 -7.90 -12.81 -21.91
CA ASN A 536 -8.41 -11.77 -22.84
C ASN A 536 -8.58 -12.30 -24.26
N SER A 537 -7.62 -13.08 -24.77
CA SER A 537 -7.66 -13.63 -26.14
C SER A 537 -8.74 -14.70 -26.32
N GLU A 538 -8.90 -15.55 -25.33
CA GLU A 538 -9.90 -16.62 -25.28
C GLU A 538 -11.30 -16.05 -25.21
N ALA A 539 -11.56 -15.13 -24.29
CA ALA A 539 -12.87 -14.49 -24.14
C ALA A 539 -13.30 -13.70 -25.39
N ARG A 540 -12.37 -12.95 -26.00
CA ARG A 540 -12.61 -12.28 -27.28
C ARG A 540 -12.96 -13.28 -28.39
N THR A 541 -12.25 -14.40 -28.47
CA THR A 541 -12.49 -15.43 -29.50
C THR A 541 -13.89 -16.03 -29.32
N GLU A 542 -14.22 -16.37 -28.08
CA GLU A 542 -15.54 -16.89 -27.71
C GLU A 542 -16.67 -15.91 -28.06
N ALA A 543 -16.55 -14.65 -27.66
CA ALA A 543 -17.55 -13.63 -27.99
C ALA A 543 -17.77 -13.49 -29.51
N ASN A 544 -16.70 -13.53 -30.31
CA ASN A 544 -16.82 -13.45 -31.78
C ASN A 544 -17.51 -14.70 -32.40
N GLU A 545 -17.27 -15.90 -31.85
CA GLU A 545 -17.86 -17.16 -32.34
C GLU A 545 -19.37 -17.23 -32.11
N LEU A 546 -19.89 -16.56 -31.07
CA LEU A 546 -21.32 -16.48 -30.79
C LEU A 546 -22.10 -15.69 -31.86
N GLY A 547 -21.43 -14.82 -32.62
CA GLY A 547 -22.07 -14.05 -33.70
C GLY A 547 -23.21 -13.12 -33.24
N LYS A 548 -23.17 -12.69 -31.97
CA LYS A 548 -24.09 -11.74 -31.35
C LYS A 548 -23.49 -10.35 -31.35
N PRO A 549 -24.26 -9.27 -31.16
CA PRO A 549 -23.73 -7.96 -30.87
C PRO A 549 -22.81 -8.01 -29.65
N ILE A 550 -21.68 -7.28 -29.70
CA ILE A 550 -20.66 -7.28 -28.62
C ILE A 550 -20.52 -5.85 -28.06
N VAL A 551 -20.76 -5.73 -26.76
CA VAL A 551 -20.41 -4.56 -25.96
C VAL A 551 -19.10 -4.87 -25.24
N THR A 552 -18.05 -4.11 -25.52
CA THR A 552 -16.73 -4.33 -24.87
C THR A 552 -16.46 -3.25 -23.85
N CYS A 553 -16.29 -3.66 -22.58
CA CYS A 553 -15.76 -2.84 -21.48
C CYS A 553 -14.26 -3.08 -21.38
N ILE A 554 -13.50 -1.98 -21.30
CA ILE A 554 -12.03 -2.02 -21.15
C ILE A 554 -11.66 -1.49 -19.80
N ILE A 555 -11.08 -2.37 -18.98
CA ILE A 555 -10.59 -2.06 -17.63
C ILE A 555 -9.06 -1.95 -17.71
N ALA A 556 -8.53 -0.73 -17.68
CA ALA A 556 -7.10 -0.48 -17.87
C ALA A 556 -6.69 0.88 -17.30
N GLY A 557 -5.45 0.97 -16.83
CA GLY A 557 -4.90 2.20 -16.25
C GLY A 557 -4.58 3.30 -17.29
N ARG A 558 -4.84 3.04 -18.57
CA ARG A 558 -4.45 3.91 -19.68
C ARG A 558 -5.25 3.64 -20.96
N ASN A 559 -5.12 4.53 -21.94
CA ASN A 559 -5.65 4.28 -23.30
C ASN A 559 -4.78 3.23 -24.00
N VAL A 560 -5.35 2.04 -24.21
CA VAL A 560 -4.65 0.87 -24.80
C VAL A 560 -4.74 0.89 -26.34
N LEU A 561 -3.82 0.23 -27.04
CA LEU A 561 -3.90 0.14 -28.50
C LEU A 561 -4.94 -0.87 -28.94
N ILE A 562 -5.96 -0.36 -29.66
CA ILE A 562 -7.00 -1.17 -30.31
C ILE A 562 -6.79 -1.12 -31.81
N ASN A 563 -6.51 -2.27 -32.43
CA ASN A 563 -6.40 -2.31 -33.87
C ASN A 563 -7.79 -2.23 -34.55
N LYS A 564 -7.80 -1.74 -35.81
CA LYS A 564 -9.05 -1.53 -36.55
C LYS A 564 -9.93 -2.78 -36.65
N ARG A 565 -9.35 -3.96 -36.78
CA ARG A 565 -10.12 -5.22 -36.89
C ARG A 565 -10.88 -5.54 -35.62
N LEU A 566 -10.30 -5.29 -34.47
CA LEU A 566 -10.96 -5.47 -33.17
C LEU A 566 -12.09 -4.46 -33.01
N TYR A 567 -11.80 -3.20 -33.27
CA TYR A 567 -12.77 -2.12 -33.19
C TYR A 567 -13.99 -2.34 -34.11
N ASP A 568 -13.77 -2.80 -35.36
CA ASP A 568 -14.84 -3.07 -36.32
C ASP A 568 -15.73 -4.26 -35.89
N ASN A 569 -15.22 -5.20 -35.11
CA ASN A 569 -15.99 -6.37 -34.66
C ASN A 569 -16.84 -6.12 -33.41
N TRP A 570 -16.62 -5.05 -32.69
CA TRP A 570 -17.37 -4.69 -31.48
C TRP A 570 -18.46 -3.66 -31.84
N ASP A 571 -19.71 -3.88 -31.40
CA ASP A 571 -20.81 -2.95 -31.67
C ASP A 571 -20.76 -1.73 -30.73
N SER A 572 -20.32 -1.92 -29.48
CA SER A 572 -20.07 -0.84 -28.55
C SER A 572 -18.72 -1.02 -27.87
N VAL A 573 -18.08 0.10 -27.54
CA VAL A 573 -16.79 0.14 -26.81
C VAL A 573 -16.89 1.18 -25.72
N VAL A 574 -16.66 0.76 -24.48
CA VAL A 574 -16.65 1.60 -23.28
C VAL A 574 -15.29 1.51 -22.63
N MET A 575 -14.64 2.63 -22.41
CA MET A 575 -13.44 2.73 -21.58
C MET A 575 -13.87 3.00 -20.15
N CYS A 576 -13.59 2.07 -19.25
CA CYS A 576 -13.99 2.14 -17.85
C CYS A 576 -12.83 2.63 -16.94
N TYR A 577 -11.62 2.64 -17.46
CA TYR A 577 -10.39 2.87 -16.68
C TYR A 577 -10.27 1.89 -15.51
N LEU A 578 -9.93 2.37 -14.31
CA LEU A 578 -9.86 1.61 -13.07
C LEU A 578 -10.95 2.17 -12.15
N PRO A 579 -12.15 1.57 -12.15
CA PRO A 579 -13.33 2.13 -11.48
C PRO A 579 -13.34 2.02 -9.95
N GLY A 580 -12.44 1.22 -9.36
CA GLY A 580 -12.41 1.04 -7.91
C GLY A 580 -13.51 0.11 -7.39
N SER A 581 -14.08 0.39 -6.22
CA SER A 581 -14.97 -0.52 -5.51
C SER A 581 -16.38 -0.66 -6.11
N GLU A 582 -16.88 0.32 -6.89
CA GLU A 582 -18.31 0.38 -7.23
C GLU A 582 -18.63 -0.04 -8.68
N GLY A 583 -18.53 -1.33 -8.97
CA GLY A 583 -18.92 -1.88 -10.29
C GLY A 583 -20.39 -1.61 -10.68
N LYS A 584 -21.24 -1.32 -9.70
CA LYS A 584 -22.64 -0.92 -9.91
C LYS A 584 -22.79 0.31 -10.82
N GLY A 585 -21.93 1.32 -10.68
CA GLY A 585 -21.95 2.49 -11.54
C GLY A 585 -21.78 2.15 -13.03
N ILE A 586 -21.03 1.07 -13.36
CA ILE A 586 -20.93 0.58 -14.74
C ILE A 586 -22.26 -0.01 -15.20
N SER A 587 -22.88 -0.88 -14.40
CA SER A 587 -24.15 -1.51 -14.77
C SER A 587 -25.29 -0.49 -14.89
N ASP A 588 -25.34 0.54 -14.04
CA ASP A 588 -26.33 1.61 -14.11
C ASP A 588 -26.27 2.36 -15.45
N VAL A 589 -25.05 2.76 -15.86
CA VAL A 589 -24.89 3.44 -17.15
C VAL A 589 -25.23 2.51 -18.30
N LEU A 590 -24.74 1.27 -18.33
CA LEU A 590 -25.01 0.34 -19.42
C LEU A 590 -26.50 -0.06 -19.53
N CYS A 591 -27.22 -0.03 -18.41
CA CYS A 591 -28.66 -0.27 -18.37
C CYS A 591 -29.49 1.01 -18.55
N GLY A 592 -28.87 2.16 -18.66
CA GLY A 592 -29.54 3.43 -18.97
C GLY A 592 -30.17 4.12 -17.76
N CYS A 593 -29.65 3.90 -16.55
CA CYS A 593 -30.01 4.68 -15.37
C CYS A 593 -29.41 6.10 -15.46
N SER A 594 -28.21 6.22 -16.00
CA SER A 594 -27.58 7.50 -16.34
C SER A 594 -26.98 7.50 -17.74
N ASP A 595 -26.72 8.69 -18.32
CA ASP A 595 -26.06 8.84 -19.63
C ASP A 595 -24.53 8.85 -19.47
N PHE A 596 -23.82 8.51 -20.52
CA PHE A 596 -22.39 8.70 -20.59
C PHE A 596 -22.04 10.18 -20.60
N THR A 597 -21.27 10.63 -19.62
CA THR A 597 -20.75 12.00 -19.54
C THR A 597 -19.23 12.06 -19.66
N GLY A 598 -18.54 10.97 -19.37
CA GLY A 598 -17.10 10.87 -19.40
C GLY A 598 -16.47 11.21 -20.74
N LYS A 599 -15.28 11.82 -20.70
CA LYS A 599 -14.49 12.22 -21.86
C LYS A 599 -13.07 11.72 -21.71
N LEU A 600 -12.41 11.40 -22.82
CA LEU A 600 -10.99 11.00 -22.81
C LEU A 600 -10.13 12.08 -22.12
N PRO A 601 -9.44 11.77 -21.02
CA PRO A 601 -8.57 12.72 -20.32
C PRO A 601 -7.22 12.92 -21.01
N ALA A 602 -6.89 12.02 -21.97
CA ALA A 602 -5.70 12.08 -22.79
C ALA A 602 -6.01 11.61 -24.22
N PRO A 603 -5.21 11.98 -25.24
CA PRO A 603 -5.37 11.47 -26.59
C PRO A 603 -5.31 9.95 -26.63
N TRP A 604 -6.12 9.31 -27.51
CA TRP A 604 -6.03 7.89 -27.80
C TRP A 604 -5.30 7.63 -29.10
N TYR A 605 -4.23 6.88 -29.03
CA TYR A 605 -3.39 6.55 -30.17
C TYR A 605 -3.81 5.19 -30.77
N ASN A 606 -3.59 5.00 -32.07
CA ASN A 606 -3.77 3.71 -32.74
C ASN A 606 -2.44 3.09 -33.19
N SER A 607 -1.33 3.78 -32.95
CA SER A 607 0.03 3.29 -33.16
C SER A 607 1.03 4.03 -32.27
N LEU A 608 2.11 3.37 -31.90
CA LEU A 608 3.13 3.91 -31.00
C LEU A 608 3.86 5.14 -31.56
N ASP A 609 3.99 5.25 -32.88
CA ASP A 609 4.64 6.37 -33.55
C ASP A 609 3.86 7.69 -33.47
N GLN A 610 2.62 7.65 -33.01
CA GLN A 610 1.81 8.85 -32.75
C GLN A 610 2.09 9.48 -31.39
N ILE A 611 2.63 8.71 -30.43
CA ILE A 611 2.89 9.18 -29.07
C ILE A 611 3.82 10.39 -29.10
N ARG A 612 3.49 11.43 -28.35
CA ARG A 612 4.18 12.73 -28.32
C ARG A 612 4.23 13.45 -29.68
N THR A 613 3.24 13.21 -30.55
CA THR A 613 3.08 13.96 -31.79
C THR A 613 1.69 14.64 -31.82
N ASP A 614 1.42 15.46 -32.83
CA ASP A 614 0.09 16.08 -33.05
C ASP A 614 -0.95 15.10 -33.64
N LYS A 615 -0.61 13.81 -33.75
CA LYS A 615 -1.50 12.80 -34.36
C LYS A 615 -2.05 11.88 -33.29
N CYS A 616 -3.33 11.63 -33.35
CA CYS A 616 -4.00 10.62 -32.54
C CYS A 616 -5.16 9.99 -33.32
N TRP A 617 -5.69 8.91 -32.83
CA TRP A 617 -6.91 8.31 -33.35
C TRP A 617 -8.13 9.07 -32.86
N LEU A 618 -8.22 9.30 -31.55
CA LEU A 618 -9.26 10.11 -30.91
C LEU A 618 -8.58 11.20 -30.06
N GLU A 619 -9.11 12.41 -30.18
CA GLU A 619 -8.58 13.53 -29.42
C GLU A 619 -9.01 13.48 -27.94
N ARG A 620 -8.24 14.11 -27.06
CA ARG A 620 -8.69 14.42 -25.72
C ARG A 620 -10.06 15.11 -25.76
N GLY A 621 -10.94 14.78 -24.82
CA GLY A 621 -12.29 15.31 -24.78
C GLY A 621 -13.31 14.56 -25.66
N TYR A 622 -12.86 13.53 -26.39
CA TYR A 622 -13.78 12.66 -27.12
C TYR A 622 -14.56 11.76 -26.15
N GLY A 623 -15.82 11.55 -26.46
CA GLY A 623 -16.74 10.65 -25.77
C GLY A 623 -18.14 10.86 -26.30
N LEU A 624 -18.87 9.78 -26.58
CA LEU A 624 -20.24 9.79 -27.03
C LEU A 624 -21.23 9.85 -25.86
N THR A 625 -22.47 10.09 -26.14
CA THR A 625 -23.62 10.01 -25.23
C THR A 625 -24.70 9.15 -25.88
N TYR A 626 -25.76 8.81 -25.16
CA TYR A 626 -26.94 8.16 -25.74
C TYR A 626 -27.71 9.09 -26.71
N GLY A 627 -27.42 10.36 -26.66
CA GLY A 627 -27.94 11.35 -27.61
C GLY A 627 -29.25 12.01 -27.19
N ASP A 628 -29.74 12.92 -28.08
CA ASP A 628 -30.95 13.69 -27.84
C ASP A 628 -32.18 12.77 -27.68
N GLY A 629 -32.90 12.94 -26.59
CA GLY A 629 -34.11 12.16 -26.30
C GLY A 629 -33.87 10.95 -25.37
N PHE A 630 -32.64 10.70 -24.92
CA PHE A 630 -32.39 9.75 -23.87
C PHE A 630 -33.20 10.10 -22.60
N LYS A 631 -33.74 9.08 -21.97
CA LYS A 631 -34.46 9.20 -20.69
C LYS A 631 -33.92 8.16 -19.75
N ALA A 632 -33.32 8.63 -18.68
CA ALA A 632 -32.80 7.77 -17.62
C ALA A 632 -33.92 6.90 -17.02
N GLN A 633 -33.58 5.64 -16.72
CA GLN A 633 -34.38 4.76 -15.90
C GLN A 633 -34.12 5.08 -14.41
N PRO A 634 -35.00 4.69 -13.47
CA PRO A 634 -34.68 4.76 -12.05
C PRO A 634 -33.47 3.87 -11.75
N GLU A 635 -32.54 4.38 -10.95
CA GLU A 635 -31.42 3.62 -10.42
C GLU A 635 -31.92 2.63 -9.35
N PRO A 636 -31.39 1.40 -9.31
CA PRO A 636 -31.56 0.50 -8.19
C PRO A 636 -30.99 1.09 -6.90
N GLU A 637 -31.59 0.79 -5.76
CA GLU A 637 -31.04 1.22 -4.48
C GLU A 637 -29.73 0.48 -4.20
N THR A 638 -28.65 1.20 -3.85
CA THR A 638 -27.36 0.60 -3.51
C THR A 638 -27.49 -0.23 -2.24
N ILE A 639 -27.10 -1.48 -2.29
CA ILE A 639 -27.11 -2.41 -1.16
C ILE A 639 -25.66 -2.59 -0.69
N LEU A 640 -25.42 -2.34 0.59
CA LEU A 640 -24.12 -2.69 1.19
C LEU A 640 -23.98 -4.20 1.19
N ASP A 641 -22.78 -4.66 0.82
CA ASP A 641 -22.45 -6.07 1.02
C ASP A 641 -22.48 -6.40 2.51
N PRO A 642 -23.15 -7.49 2.92
CA PRO A 642 -22.92 -8.03 4.24
C PRO A 642 -21.41 -8.36 4.33
N PRO A 643 -20.80 -8.27 5.51
CA PRO A 643 -19.44 -8.79 5.69
C PRO A 643 -19.43 -10.22 5.13
N THR A 644 -18.51 -10.48 4.21
CA THR A 644 -18.37 -11.81 3.59
C THR A 644 -18.26 -12.84 4.71
N GLU A 645 -19.18 -13.81 4.77
CA GLU A 645 -18.98 -14.98 5.60
C GLU A 645 -17.72 -15.66 5.04
N VAL A 646 -16.63 -15.57 5.79
CA VAL A 646 -15.37 -16.23 5.43
C VAL A 646 -15.65 -17.73 5.46
N GLU A 647 -15.54 -18.41 4.32
CA GLU A 647 -15.64 -19.87 4.31
C GLU A 647 -14.58 -20.45 5.28
N PRO A 648 -14.96 -21.39 6.14
CA PRO A 648 -14.01 -21.93 7.11
C PRO A 648 -12.89 -22.66 6.37
N ASP A 649 -11.65 -22.44 6.79
CA ASP A 649 -10.49 -23.16 6.23
C ASP A 649 -10.76 -24.67 6.18
N PRO A 650 -10.58 -25.32 5.03
CA PRO A 650 -10.79 -26.76 4.90
C PRO A 650 -10.06 -27.62 5.95
N ALA A 651 -8.94 -27.15 6.49
CA ALA A 651 -8.18 -27.84 7.52
C ALA A 651 -8.92 -27.99 8.85
N ILE A 652 -9.93 -27.16 9.12
CA ILE A 652 -10.73 -27.19 10.36
C ILE A 652 -12.15 -27.70 10.17
N VAL A 653 -12.58 -27.95 8.93
CA VAL A 653 -13.94 -28.46 8.66
C VAL A 653 -14.13 -29.82 9.32
N GLY A 654 -15.17 -29.91 10.17
CA GLY A 654 -15.51 -31.14 10.92
C GLY A 654 -14.70 -31.35 12.19
N THR A 655 -13.91 -30.39 12.61
CA THR A 655 -13.27 -30.33 13.93
C THR A 655 -14.08 -29.47 14.90
N ASN A 656 -13.72 -29.45 16.19
CA ASN A 656 -14.30 -28.54 17.19
C ASN A 656 -13.49 -27.22 17.32
N TYR A 657 -12.58 -26.98 16.40
CA TYR A 657 -11.75 -25.77 16.40
C TYR A 657 -12.61 -24.49 16.42
N THR A 658 -12.17 -23.56 17.21
CA THR A 658 -12.66 -22.17 17.21
C THR A 658 -11.46 -21.23 17.15
N ALA A 659 -11.55 -20.23 16.30
CA ALA A 659 -10.50 -19.24 16.15
C ALA A 659 -10.26 -18.48 17.46
N GLY A 660 -9.00 -18.12 17.71
CA GLY A 660 -8.63 -17.27 18.83
C GLY A 660 -9.07 -15.81 18.61
N LEU A 661 -9.12 -15.06 19.70
CA LEU A 661 -9.46 -13.65 19.70
C LEU A 661 -8.30 -12.84 20.29
N PHE A 662 -7.79 -11.88 19.52
CA PHE A 662 -6.84 -10.88 20.03
C PHE A 662 -7.60 -9.61 20.40
N LYS A 663 -7.42 -9.15 21.65
CA LYS A 663 -8.02 -7.92 22.14
C LYS A 663 -7.23 -7.35 23.31
N ASP A 664 -7.04 -6.04 23.32
CA ASP A 664 -6.41 -5.31 24.44
C ASP A 664 -5.01 -5.88 24.80
N GLY A 665 -4.21 -6.28 23.82
CA GLY A 665 -2.87 -6.84 24.00
C GLY A 665 -2.86 -8.30 24.52
N VAL A 666 -4.01 -8.98 24.53
CA VAL A 666 -4.12 -10.38 24.96
C VAL A 666 -4.79 -11.21 23.87
N TYR A 667 -4.10 -12.24 23.42
CA TYR A 667 -4.68 -13.25 22.54
C TYR A 667 -5.17 -14.44 23.36
N VAL A 668 -6.39 -14.92 23.07
CA VAL A 668 -7.00 -16.07 23.74
C VAL A 668 -7.56 -17.03 22.71
N ASN A 669 -7.17 -18.30 22.79
CA ASN A 669 -7.80 -19.39 22.08
C ASN A 669 -8.32 -20.41 23.09
N ASP A 670 -9.62 -20.40 23.34
CA ASP A 670 -10.26 -21.26 24.33
C ASP A 670 -10.24 -22.74 23.93
N TYR A 671 -10.23 -23.05 22.63
CA TYR A 671 -10.15 -24.42 22.11
C TYR A 671 -8.81 -25.08 22.47
N ALA A 672 -7.71 -24.36 22.32
CA ALA A 672 -6.37 -24.84 22.67
C ALA A 672 -5.99 -24.54 24.14
N GLY A 673 -6.79 -23.79 24.86
CA GLY A 673 -6.47 -23.34 26.23
C GLY A 673 -5.27 -22.41 26.27
N ILE A 674 -5.11 -21.56 25.23
CA ILE A 674 -4.00 -20.61 25.12
C ILE A 674 -4.48 -19.23 25.55
N LYS A 675 -3.67 -18.60 26.41
CA LYS A 675 -3.77 -17.17 26.68
C LYS A 675 -2.37 -16.56 26.62
N LEU A 676 -2.15 -15.70 25.65
CA LEU A 676 -0.86 -15.06 25.36
C LEU A 676 -0.96 -13.57 25.66
N ASN A 677 -0.12 -13.06 26.54
CA ASN A 677 0.08 -11.65 26.76
C ASN A 677 1.07 -11.13 25.69
N VAL A 678 0.56 -10.49 24.66
CA VAL A 678 1.35 -10.08 23.50
C VAL A 678 2.16 -8.83 23.85
N PRO A 679 3.49 -8.86 23.64
CA PRO A 679 4.30 -7.65 23.76
C PRO A 679 3.81 -6.55 22.81
N GLY A 680 3.71 -5.31 23.29
CA GLY A 680 3.17 -4.20 22.53
C GLY A 680 3.98 -3.78 21.31
N ASN A 681 5.16 -4.38 21.11
CA ASN A 681 6.02 -4.18 19.94
C ASN A 681 5.80 -5.21 18.82
N LEU A 682 4.87 -6.14 18.99
CA LEU A 682 4.53 -7.13 17.98
C LEU A 682 3.19 -6.81 17.33
N ILE A 683 3.12 -6.97 16.04
CA ILE A 683 1.94 -6.68 15.23
C ILE A 683 1.17 -7.96 14.96
N TYR A 684 -0.14 -7.89 15.08
CA TYR A 684 -1.04 -9.05 14.92
C TYR A 684 -1.42 -9.27 13.45
N PHE A 685 -1.39 -10.54 13.05
CA PHE A 685 -1.92 -11.04 11.80
C PHE A 685 -2.80 -12.26 12.06
N SER A 686 -3.92 -12.35 11.37
CA SER A 686 -4.78 -13.55 11.35
C SER A 686 -4.63 -14.29 10.02
N SER A 687 -5.07 -15.55 9.96
CA SER A 687 -5.09 -16.31 8.72
C SER A 687 -6.01 -15.68 7.68
N ASP A 688 -5.56 -15.67 6.44
CA ASP A 688 -6.36 -15.35 5.27
C ASP A 688 -6.36 -16.58 4.34
N LEU A 689 -7.55 -17.14 4.11
CA LEU A 689 -7.69 -18.36 3.32
C LEU A 689 -7.28 -18.15 1.86
N ASP A 690 -7.55 -16.98 1.31
CA ASP A 690 -7.21 -16.66 -0.07
C ASP A 690 -5.70 -16.54 -0.26
N GLU A 691 -4.98 -15.91 0.69
CA GLU A 691 -3.51 -15.87 0.69
C GLU A 691 -2.90 -17.27 0.79
N LYS A 692 -3.50 -18.12 1.61
CA LYS A 692 -3.10 -19.52 1.74
C LYS A 692 -3.30 -20.29 0.43
N GLU A 693 -4.45 -20.13 -0.24
CA GLU A 693 -4.73 -20.80 -1.52
C GLU A 693 -3.78 -20.34 -2.65
N GLU A 694 -3.49 -19.04 -2.72
CA GLU A 694 -2.49 -18.51 -3.67
C GLU A 694 -1.11 -19.06 -3.42
N TYR A 695 -0.66 -19.05 -2.17
CA TYR A 695 0.63 -19.61 -1.81
C TYR A 695 0.73 -21.09 -2.20
N ILE A 696 -0.30 -21.89 -1.91
CA ILE A 696 -0.39 -23.30 -2.31
C ILE A 696 -0.30 -23.45 -3.84
N ALA A 697 -0.89 -22.54 -4.60
CA ALA A 697 -0.85 -22.59 -6.08
C ALA A 697 0.55 -22.31 -6.65
N GLU A 698 1.42 -21.61 -5.93
CA GLU A 698 2.81 -21.37 -6.30
C GLU A 698 3.75 -22.52 -5.93
N LEU A 699 3.34 -23.42 -5.02
CA LEU A 699 4.14 -24.56 -4.57
C LEU A 699 4.21 -25.64 -5.64
N THR A 700 5.38 -26.23 -5.78
CA THR A 700 5.64 -27.36 -6.71
C THR A 700 5.93 -28.68 -6.02
N ASP A 701 6.18 -28.66 -4.71
CA ASP A 701 6.45 -29.86 -3.91
C ASP A 701 5.16 -30.42 -3.30
N GLU A 702 4.86 -31.68 -3.56
CA GLU A 702 3.62 -32.32 -3.09
C GLU A 702 3.53 -32.39 -1.56
N ILE A 703 4.66 -32.42 -0.87
CA ILE A 703 4.72 -32.47 0.59
C ILE A 703 4.45 -31.10 1.16
N GLU A 704 5.08 -30.05 0.63
CA GLU A 704 4.82 -28.66 1.04
C GLU A 704 3.36 -28.30 0.84
N ILE A 705 2.79 -28.64 -0.32
CA ILE A 705 1.36 -28.45 -0.61
C ILE A 705 0.46 -29.14 0.42
N ALA A 706 0.78 -30.38 0.80
CA ALA A 706 -0.04 -31.13 1.74
C ALA A 706 0.01 -30.55 3.15
N VAL A 707 1.17 -30.12 3.62
CA VAL A 707 1.34 -29.50 4.93
C VAL A 707 0.62 -28.17 4.98
N GLU A 708 0.76 -27.34 3.94
CA GLU A 708 0.12 -26.04 3.89
C GLU A 708 -1.41 -26.15 3.89
N LYS A 709 -1.98 -27.02 3.06
CA LYS A 709 -3.42 -27.31 3.06
C LYS A 709 -3.96 -27.77 4.43
N ALA A 710 -3.14 -28.43 5.20
CA ALA A 710 -3.52 -28.96 6.51
C ALA A 710 -3.28 -27.99 7.67
N THR A 711 -2.65 -26.84 7.45
CA THR A 711 -2.27 -25.89 8.49
C THR A 711 -3.21 -24.70 8.51
N VAL A 712 -3.73 -24.35 9.69
CA VAL A 712 -4.45 -23.11 9.95
C VAL A 712 -3.55 -22.19 10.76
N THR A 713 -3.34 -20.99 10.26
CA THR A 713 -2.70 -19.90 11.00
C THR A 713 -3.75 -19.18 11.82
N ASP A 714 -3.77 -19.38 13.13
CA ASP A 714 -4.75 -18.76 14.00
C ASP A 714 -4.34 -17.34 14.38
N ALA A 715 -3.07 -17.17 14.69
CA ALA A 715 -2.50 -15.84 14.96
C ALA A 715 -0.99 -15.81 14.70
N ILE A 716 -0.50 -14.71 14.20
CA ILE A 716 0.92 -14.37 14.14
C ILE A 716 1.11 -12.99 14.75
N PHE A 717 2.13 -12.83 15.57
CA PHE A 717 2.55 -11.58 16.18
C PHE A 717 4.02 -11.38 15.84
N GLU A 718 4.36 -10.34 15.08
CA GLU A 718 5.74 -10.17 14.64
C GLU A 718 6.18 -8.72 14.47
N ASN A 719 7.50 -8.55 14.40
CA ASN A 719 8.19 -7.36 13.94
C ASN A 719 9.49 -7.77 13.20
N ALA A 720 10.35 -6.82 12.85
CA ALA A 720 11.59 -7.07 12.13
C ALA A 720 12.57 -8.05 12.80
N LYS A 721 12.43 -8.34 14.10
CA LYS A 721 13.38 -9.15 14.90
C LYS A 721 12.78 -10.33 15.61
N GLU A 722 11.46 -10.38 15.75
CA GLU A 722 10.76 -11.33 16.61
C GLU A 722 9.46 -11.80 15.97
N SER A 723 9.09 -13.05 16.20
CA SER A 723 7.77 -13.54 15.86
C SER A 723 7.25 -14.54 16.89
N ILE A 724 5.93 -14.56 17.09
CA ILE A 724 5.19 -15.58 17.85
C ILE A 724 4.04 -16.03 16.96
N GLY A 725 3.94 -17.32 16.67
CA GLY A 725 2.87 -17.88 15.85
C GLY A 725 2.07 -18.94 16.60
N VAL A 726 0.76 -18.98 16.38
CA VAL A 726 -0.16 -20.00 16.85
C VAL A 726 -0.81 -20.65 15.63
N PHE A 727 -0.55 -21.92 15.42
CA PHE A 727 -1.00 -22.69 14.28
C PHE A 727 -1.70 -23.98 14.72
N PHE A 728 -2.57 -24.50 13.84
CA PHE A 728 -3.20 -25.80 14.00
C PHE A 728 -2.99 -26.64 12.75
N ILE A 729 -2.47 -27.84 12.93
CA ILE A 729 -2.16 -28.78 11.83
C ILE A 729 -3.12 -29.96 11.91
N ASN A 730 -3.91 -30.19 10.86
CA ASN A 730 -4.79 -31.33 10.74
C ASN A 730 -4.01 -32.59 10.35
N THR A 731 -3.81 -33.46 11.33
CA THR A 731 -3.02 -34.68 11.16
C THR A 731 -3.62 -35.67 10.16
N LYS A 732 -4.96 -35.69 10.01
CA LYS A 732 -5.63 -36.54 9.02
C LYS A 732 -5.33 -36.12 7.58
N MET A 733 -5.13 -34.85 7.34
CA MET A 733 -4.80 -34.35 6.02
C MET A 733 -3.35 -34.61 5.63
N VAL A 734 -2.41 -34.58 6.58
CA VAL A 734 -0.98 -34.82 6.31
C VAL A 734 -0.62 -36.31 6.31
N LEU A 735 -1.37 -37.16 7.06
CA LEU A 735 -1.10 -38.60 7.19
C LEU A 735 -0.87 -39.32 5.85
N PRO A 736 -1.77 -39.22 4.86
CA PRO A 736 -1.62 -39.96 3.60
C PRO A 736 -0.36 -39.61 2.81
N VAL A 737 0.18 -38.41 3.00
CA VAL A 737 1.31 -37.89 2.23
C VAL A 737 2.63 -38.06 2.99
N LEU A 738 2.67 -37.66 4.26
CA LEU A 738 3.89 -37.67 5.08
C LEU A 738 4.13 -39.03 5.76
N PHE A 739 3.07 -39.74 6.14
CA PHE A 739 3.13 -40.93 6.95
C PHE A 739 2.18 -42.04 6.42
N PRO A 740 2.31 -42.47 5.14
CA PRO A 740 1.30 -43.34 4.49
C PRO A 740 1.09 -44.70 5.14
N ASP A 741 2.03 -45.14 5.96
CA ASP A 741 1.97 -46.43 6.68
C ASP A 741 1.47 -46.30 8.14
N LYS A 742 0.97 -45.10 8.55
CA LYS A 742 0.54 -44.82 9.91
C LYS A 742 -0.94 -44.49 10.01
N GLU A 743 -1.51 -44.73 11.20
CA GLU A 743 -2.90 -44.36 11.51
C GLU A 743 -3.01 -43.07 12.30
N GLU A 744 -1.90 -42.61 12.91
CA GLU A 744 -1.80 -41.40 13.73
C GLU A 744 -0.42 -40.73 13.56
N VAL A 745 -0.38 -39.40 13.78
CA VAL A 745 0.86 -38.60 13.91
C VAL A 745 1.01 -38.19 15.37
N THR A 746 2.21 -38.36 15.93
CA THR A 746 2.58 -37.88 17.26
C THR A 746 3.29 -36.54 17.17
N GLU A 747 3.35 -35.80 18.30
CA GLU A 747 4.11 -34.53 18.39
C GLU A 747 5.60 -34.75 18.05
N GLU A 748 6.14 -35.92 18.43
CA GLU A 748 7.54 -36.26 18.18
C GLU A 748 7.81 -36.39 16.67
N GLU A 749 6.90 -37.03 15.94
CA GLU A 749 7.01 -37.20 14.48
C GLU A 749 6.81 -35.90 13.71
N ALA A 750 5.93 -35.04 14.18
CA ALA A 750 5.73 -33.72 13.63
C ALA A 750 6.97 -32.83 13.81
N LEU A 751 7.57 -32.85 15.02
CA LEU A 751 8.84 -32.14 15.26
C LEU A 751 10.00 -32.73 14.46
N ASP A 752 10.06 -34.06 14.28
CA ASP A 752 11.08 -34.71 13.45
C ASP A 752 10.95 -34.28 11.99
N TYR A 753 9.72 -34.10 11.50
CA TYR A 753 9.47 -33.57 10.14
C TYR A 753 10.04 -32.16 9.99
N TYR A 754 9.71 -31.22 10.93
CA TYR A 754 10.21 -29.86 10.89
C TYR A 754 11.73 -29.79 11.01
N ARG A 755 12.34 -30.59 11.89
CA ARG A 755 13.79 -30.66 12.01
C ARG A 755 14.45 -31.10 10.70
N ASN A 756 13.95 -32.14 10.06
CA ASN A 756 14.45 -32.61 8.76
C ASN A 756 14.28 -31.56 7.67
N TYR A 757 13.21 -30.82 7.68
CA TYR A 757 12.98 -29.75 6.72
C TYR A 757 13.96 -28.59 6.88
N ILE A 758 14.20 -28.12 8.10
CA ILE A 758 15.22 -27.11 8.39
C ILE A 758 16.62 -27.60 7.99
N GLU A 759 16.95 -28.86 8.21
CA GLU A 759 18.22 -29.44 7.77
C GLU A 759 18.36 -29.41 6.24
N GLN A 760 17.31 -29.72 5.49
CA GLN A 760 17.30 -29.59 4.03
C GLN A 760 17.48 -28.14 3.57
N LEU A 761 16.84 -27.20 4.23
CA LEU A 761 17.02 -25.77 3.95
C LEU A 761 18.47 -25.33 4.27
N SER A 762 19.04 -25.81 5.38
CA SER A 762 20.42 -25.49 5.75
C SER A 762 21.44 -25.96 4.71
N GLU A 763 21.22 -27.12 4.10
CA GLU A 763 22.03 -27.65 2.98
C GLU A 763 21.86 -26.82 1.71
N LYS A 764 20.60 -26.46 1.39
CA LYS A 764 20.25 -25.70 0.19
C LYS A 764 20.80 -24.28 0.21
N TYR A 765 20.66 -23.61 1.35
CA TYR A 765 21.04 -22.18 1.53
C TYR A 765 22.36 -21.97 2.25
N LYS A 766 23.06 -23.07 2.69
CA LYS A 766 24.40 -23.07 3.27
C LYS A 766 24.55 -22.29 4.59
N PHE A 767 23.54 -22.31 5.42
CA PHE A 767 23.63 -21.84 6.80
C PHE A 767 23.89 -23.02 7.76
N LYS A 768 24.25 -22.73 8.99
CA LYS A 768 24.43 -23.77 10.02
C LYS A 768 23.29 -23.69 11.02
N VAL A 769 22.83 -24.86 11.43
CA VAL A 769 21.85 -25.01 12.48
C VAL A 769 22.36 -26.03 13.51
N ASP A 770 22.22 -25.65 14.79
CA ASP A 770 22.50 -26.51 15.94
C ASP A 770 21.21 -26.68 16.77
N TYR A 771 20.85 -27.90 17.13
CA TYR A 771 19.63 -28.16 17.91
C TYR A 771 19.96 -28.41 19.38
N LYS A 772 19.10 -27.85 20.25
CA LYS A 772 19.07 -28.23 21.66
C LYS A 772 18.38 -29.58 21.85
N ASP A 773 18.67 -30.28 22.96
CA ASP A 773 17.95 -31.51 23.28
C ASP A 773 16.46 -31.24 23.42
N ARG A 774 15.64 -32.10 22.79
CA ARG A 774 14.19 -32.05 22.85
C ARG A 774 13.70 -32.22 24.28
N GLU A 775 12.78 -31.41 24.71
CA GLU A 775 12.26 -31.45 26.07
C GLU A 775 10.74 -31.17 26.14
N THR A 776 10.08 -31.65 27.22
CA THR A 776 8.69 -31.30 27.48
C THR A 776 8.67 -30.06 28.36
N ILE A 777 8.00 -29.02 27.87
CA ILE A 777 7.78 -27.76 28.60
C ILE A 777 6.33 -27.60 29.01
N THR A 778 6.04 -26.61 29.85
CA THR A 778 4.69 -26.21 30.19
C THR A 778 4.47 -24.78 29.77
N VAL A 779 3.48 -24.55 28.90
CA VAL A 779 3.11 -23.25 28.38
C VAL A 779 1.61 -23.07 28.67
N GLY A 780 1.22 -21.98 29.32
CA GLY A 780 -0.17 -21.74 29.70
C GLY A 780 -0.83 -22.85 30.54
N GLY A 781 -0.04 -23.58 31.36
CA GLY A 781 -0.53 -24.71 32.13
C GLY A 781 -0.60 -26.04 31.38
N GLU A 782 -0.42 -26.06 30.08
CA GLU A 782 -0.47 -27.21 29.19
C GLU A 782 0.93 -27.72 28.82
N LYS A 783 1.07 -29.01 28.50
CA LYS A 783 2.35 -29.62 28.16
C LYS A 783 2.57 -29.64 26.67
N TYR A 784 3.70 -29.13 26.24
CA TYR A 784 4.18 -29.13 24.85
C TYR A 784 5.51 -29.88 24.75
N LEU A 785 5.73 -30.55 23.63
CA LEU A 785 7.04 -31.06 23.26
C LEU A 785 7.75 -29.99 22.43
N ARG A 786 8.99 -29.62 22.83
CA ARG A 786 9.72 -28.49 22.24
C ARG A 786 11.06 -28.90 21.63
N ASP A 787 11.31 -28.42 20.41
CA ASP A 787 12.64 -28.32 19.79
C ASP A 787 13.09 -26.87 19.69
N ILE A 788 14.40 -26.61 19.78
CA ILE A 788 14.99 -25.29 19.52
C ILE A 788 16.11 -25.44 18.53
N ALA A 789 16.03 -24.69 17.43
CA ALA A 789 17.08 -24.54 16.42
C ALA A 789 17.82 -23.21 16.64
N TYR A 790 19.14 -23.27 16.76
CA TYR A 790 20.03 -22.10 16.85
C TYR A 790 20.76 -21.91 15.53
N TYR A 791 20.84 -20.67 15.07
CA TYR A 791 21.43 -20.33 13.78
C TYR A 791 22.75 -19.57 13.95
N ASP A 792 23.70 -19.82 13.04
CA ASP A 792 24.95 -19.08 12.96
C ASP A 792 24.80 -17.99 11.86
N GLY A 793 24.11 -16.88 12.18
CA GLY A 793 23.78 -15.82 11.23
C GLY A 793 23.38 -14.51 11.89
N ASP A 794 23.22 -13.44 11.08
CA ASP A 794 23.12 -12.05 11.53
C ASP A 794 21.72 -11.58 11.93
N SER A 795 20.64 -12.38 11.79
CA SER A 795 19.27 -11.88 11.89
C SER A 795 18.33 -12.67 12.81
N VAL A 796 18.50 -13.97 12.94
CA VAL A 796 17.72 -14.80 13.87
C VAL A 796 18.69 -15.64 14.68
N ASP A 797 18.66 -15.51 15.99
CA ASP A 797 19.53 -16.28 16.89
C ASP A 797 19.01 -17.69 17.13
N TYR A 798 17.66 -17.84 17.19
CA TYR A 798 17.02 -19.13 17.37
C TYR A 798 15.56 -19.13 16.94
N GLU A 799 15.03 -20.33 16.70
CA GLU A 799 13.60 -20.64 16.56
C GLU A 799 13.22 -21.77 17.50
N ALA A 800 12.06 -21.67 18.11
CA ALA A 800 11.50 -22.71 18.95
C ALA A 800 10.17 -23.21 18.38
N PHE A 801 10.04 -24.53 18.35
CA PHE A 801 8.91 -25.27 17.81
C PHE A 801 8.28 -26.07 18.94
N CYS A 802 7.07 -25.70 19.36
CA CYS A 802 6.35 -26.35 20.45
C CYS A 802 5.09 -26.99 19.93
N MET A 803 4.93 -28.31 20.12
CA MET A 803 3.79 -29.04 19.60
C MET A 803 3.03 -29.76 20.71
N ARG A 804 1.70 -29.73 20.60
CA ARG A 804 0.76 -30.45 21.48
C ARG A 804 -0.39 -31.00 20.66
N LYS A 805 -0.62 -32.30 20.74
CA LYS A 805 -1.78 -32.95 20.11
C LYS A 805 -3.06 -32.62 20.89
N LEU A 806 -4.10 -32.24 20.15
CA LEU A 806 -5.45 -31.98 20.65
C LEU A 806 -6.38 -33.15 20.32
N ASP A 807 -7.62 -33.12 20.85
CA ASP A 807 -8.54 -34.28 20.76
C ASP A 807 -9.12 -34.53 19.36
N ASP A 808 -9.14 -33.52 18.50
CA ASP A 808 -9.81 -33.56 17.17
C ASP A 808 -8.86 -33.83 16.00
N ASP A 809 -7.81 -34.61 16.24
CA ASP A 809 -6.74 -34.87 15.26
C ASP A 809 -5.97 -33.61 14.80
N LEU A 810 -6.04 -32.53 15.59
CA LEU A 810 -5.26 -31.32 15.41
C LEU A 810 -4.03 -31.33 16.32
N ILE A 811 -2.91 -30.86 15.78
CA ILE A 811 -1.74 -30.49 16.56
C ILE A 811 -1.73 -28.97 16.69
N CYS A 812 -1.78 -28.48 17.93
CA CYS A 812 -1.47 -27.10 18.22
C CYS A 812 0.06 -26.90 18.13
N PHE A 813 0.46 -25.97 17.28
CA PHE A 813 1.85 -25.65 17.02
C PHE A 813 2.11 -24.19 17.41
N LEU A 814 2.90 -24.01 18.47
CA LEU A 814 3.41 -22.70 18.85
C LEU A 814 4.81 -22.54 18.29
N HIS A 815 5.03 -21.44 17.61
CA HIS A 815 6.32 -21.06 17.06
C HIS A 815 6.74 -19.71 17.64
N TYR A 816 8.00 -19.54 18.01
CA TYR A 816 8.57 -18.24 18.32
C TYR A 816 10.03 -18.18 17.89
N ALA A 817 10.39 -17.04 17.29
CA ALA A 817 11.71 -16.76 16.77
C ALA A 817 12.23 -15.42 17.30
N SER A 818 13.54 -15.31 17.53
CA SER A 818 14.15 -14.06 17.95
C SER A 818 15.54 -13.85 17.36
N GLY A 819 15.79 -12.64 16.87
CA GLY A 819 17.10 -12.07 16.58
C GLY A 819 17.61 -11.15 17.70
N ASP A 820 16.95 -11.13 18.86
CA ASP A 820 17.38 -10.41 20.06
C ASP A 820 18.02 -11.36 21.07
N ALA A 821 19.35 -11.34 21.17
CA ALA A 821 20.11 -12.18 22.07
C ALA A 821 19.79 -11.97 23.58
N THR A 822 19.02 -10.94 23.93
CA THR A 822 18.56 -10.69 25.32
C THR A 822 17.28 -11.43 25.65
N LYS A 823 16.50 -11.85 24.65
CA LYS A 823 15.25 -12.59 24.81
C LYS A 823 15.50 -14.07 24.58
N THR A 824 15.29 -14.88 25.62
CA THR A 824 15.47 -16.34 25.55
C THR A 824 14.17 -17.06 25.23
N PRO A 825 14.18 -18.34 24.84
CA PRO A 825 12.97 -19.13 24.67
C PRO A 825 12.04 -19.07 25.88
N GLU A 826 12.58 -19.10 27.10
CA GLU A 826 11.84 -19.02 28.34
C GLU A 826 11.16 -17.66 28.56
N TYR A 827 11.65 -16.57 27.93
CA TYR A 827 10.96 -15.29 27.90
C TYR A 827 9.62 -15.42 27.18
N TYR A 828 9.62 -15.96 25.94
CA TYR A 828 8.38 -16.13 25.17
C TYR A 828 7.41 -17.09 25.85
N GLU A 829 7.91 -18.19 26.43
CA GLU A 829 7.08 -19.12 27.19
C GLU A 829 6.40 -18.46 28.40
N SER A 830 7.06 -17.46 29.01
CA SER A 830 6.49 -16.70 30.13
C SER A 830 5.37 -15.73 29.77
N LEU A 831 5.17 -15.47 28.48
CA LEU A 831 4.08 -14.61 27.98
C LEU A 831 2.73 -15.34 27.99
N PHE A 832 2.75 -16.67 28.02
CA PHE A 832 1.53 -17.49 28.07
C PHE A 832 1.10 -17.72 29.53
N ASP A 833 -0.17 -17.40 29.85
CA ASP A 833 -0.81 -17.62 31.15
C ASP A 833 -1.40 -19.03 31.28
#